data_4f94af3015f89c6482cead076372e79c
#
_entry.id   4f94af3015f89c6482cead076372e79c
#
_cell.length_a   1.000
_cell.length_b   1.000
_cell.length_c   1.000
_cell.angle_alpha   90.00
_cell.angle_beta   90.00
_cell.angle_gamma   90.00
#
_symmetry.space_group_name_H-M   'P 1'
#
loop_
_entity.id
_entity.type
_entity.pdbx_description
1 polymer ?
#
loop_
_entity_poly.entity_id
_entity_poly.type
_entity_poly.pdbx_seq_one_letter_code
_entity_poly.pdbx_strand_id
1 'polypeptide(L)'
;EMCIRDRFKIMSKMGISTIRSYRGAKIFEAVGVSEELLRSYFGTQTSSIGGIRLEEVAKDAIALHDAGFSPKEVSDILPHNGLFSFRKDGERHAWNPETISTLQLATRLGSYKKFKEFTSMVDGKESPLFLRDFFGHKRNSIDIEKVEPVENIVKHFVTGAMSFGAISKEAHEALALAMNKLGARSNTGEGGEDSDRITGTYQGISLCSKTKQIASGRFGVTAEYLVHAEEIQIKVAQGAKPGEGGQLPGFKVDEVIAKTRHSIPGISLISPPPHHDIYSIEDLAQLIFDLKNVNPQARISVKLVAESGVGTIAAGVAKAKADLIVISGAEGGTGASPASSMRYAGISPEIGLSETQQTLVLNGLRGQVKLQVDGQLKTGRDIINMALLGAEEFGFGTTALIVLGCVMMRKCHTNTCPVGVATQDPELRKHFRGHYKYVVNYFTFLAQEVREYLAEMGFTRLEDIIGRTDLIEIQQAPSEKKSSLLDFSRLLHRVDNGAAIHHVMEQKHDIAHVKDVTILAAARDAIENGKEISLEYTIANTDRSVGAMLAGAVAKKYGQAGLPEQTIHIKFKGSAGQSFGAFLTHGISFKLEGEANDYLGKGLSGGRIAVLPPVRSNFDAEKNTIAGNTLLYGATDGEVYINGRVGERFAVRNSGVTAVVEGVGDHCCEYMTGGRVVVLGETGRNFAAGMSGGVAYVWDKNHNFDYFCN
;
A
#
# COMPACT_ATOMS: atom_id res chain seq x y z
N GLU A 1 20.04 14.67 26.71
CA GLU A 1 19.23 15.12 25.55
C GLU A 1 19.34 14.16 24.36
N MET A 2 20.55 13.70 24.00
CA MET A 2 20.76 12.80 22.84
C MET A 2 19.92 11.50 22.95
N CYS A 3 19.98 10.80 24.08
CA CYS A 3 19.21 9.55 24.29
C CYS A 3 17.69 9.75 24.25
N ILE A 4 17.18 10.91 24.69
CA ILE A 4 15.74 11.24 24.63
C ILE A 4 15.33 11.45 23.16
N ARG A 5 16.13 12.21 22.41
CA ARG A 5 15.89 12.47 20.99
C ARG A 5 15.92 11.18 20.18
N ASP A 6 16.87 10.28 20.45
CA ASP A 6 16.97 8.99 19.76
C ASP A 6 15.77 8.09 20.07
N ARG A 7 15.31 8.07 21.32
CA ARG A 7 14.11 7.33 21.71
C ARG A 7 12.87 7.85 20.98
N PHE A 8 12.66 9.16 20.96
CA PHE A 8 11.54 9.74 20.22
C PHE A 8 11.61 9.43 18.73
N LYS A 9 12.81 9.41 18.16
CA LYS A 9 13.01 9.05 16.76
C LYS A 9 12.65 7.59 16.47
N ILE A 10 13.02 6.66 17.36
CA ILE A 10 12.64 5.25 17.25
C ILE A 10 11.12 5.11 17.41
N MET A 11 10.52 5.73 18.44
CA MET A 11 9.08 5.70 18.67
C MET A 11 8.31 6.23 17.44
N SER A 12 8.75 7.34 16.85
CA SER A 12 8.17 7.89 15.62
C SER A 12 8.24 6.91 14.45
N LYS A 13 9.39 6.24 14.27
CA LYS A 13 9.55 5.22 13.21
C LYS A 13 8.64 4.02 13.38
N MET A 14 8.36 3.66 14.62
CA MET A 14 7.47 2.54 14.97
C MET A 14 6.00 2.96 15.07
N GLY A 15 5.66 4.22 14.84
CA GLY A 15 4.30 4.74 14.99
C GLY A 15 3.78 4.75 16.43
N ILE A 16 4.67 4.81 17.43
CA ILE A 16 4.33 4.78 18.86
C ILE A 16 4.35 6.20 19.41
N SER A 17 3.23 6.67 19.94
CA SER A 17 3.07 8.04 20.45
C SER A 17 3.35 8.19 21.95
N THR A 18 3.33 7.12 22.73
CA THR A 18 3.52 7.17 24.19
C THR A 18 4.63 6.26 24.68
N ILE A 19 5.38 6.70 25.71
CA ILE A 19 6.43 5.88 26.35
C ILE A 19 5.84 4.61 26.98
N ARG A 20 4.61 4.68 27.48
CA ARG A 20 3.94 3.51 28.04
C ARG A 20 3.73 2.41 27.01
N SER A 21 3.32 2.77 25.80
CA SER A 21 3.15 1.82 24.69
C SER A 21 4.48 1.32 24.13
N TYR A 22 5.57 2.06 24.33
CA TYR A 22 6.93 1.64 23.93
C TYR A 22 7.51 0.59 24.88
N ARG A 23 7.24 0.70 26.19
CA ARG A 23 7.79 -0.20 27.22
C ARG A 23 7.13 -1.58 27.15
N GLY A 24 7.93 -2.63 26.95
CA GLY A 24 7.45 -4.01 26.88
C GLY A 24 6.59 -4.34 25.67
N ALA A 25 6.57 -3.49 24.66
CA ALA A 25 5.73 -3.65 23.46
C ALA A 25 6.20 -4.75 22.50
N LYS A 26 7.37 -5.36 22.72
CA LYS A 26 7.97 -6.41 21.86
C LYS A 26 8.02 -6.00 20.37
N ILE A 27 8.32 -4.73 20.11
CA ILE A 27 8.34 -4.14 18.76
C ILE A 27 9.59 -4.46 17.96
N PHE A 28 10.57 -5.10 18.57
CA PHE A 28 11.81 -5.51 17.90
C PHE A 28 11.78 -7.02 17.64
N GLU A 29 12.02 -7.39 16.41
CA GLU A 29 12.20 -8.79 16.03
C GLU A 29 13.64 -9.19 16.29
N ALA A 30 13.85 -10.35 16.90
CA ALA A 30 15.16 -10.98 17.03
C ALA A 30 15.37 -11.90 15.83
N VAL A 31 16.40 -11.64 15.02
CA VAL A 31 16.71 -12.41 13.82
C VAL A 31 18.13 -12.95 13.92
N GLY A 32 18.32 -14.25 13.77
CA GLY A 32 19.62 -14.89 13.79
C GLY A 32 20.27 -14.98 15.18
N VAL A 33 19.45 -15.02 16.23
CA VAL A 33 19.90 -15.14 17.64
C VAL A 33 19.36 -16.43 18.24
N SER A 34 20.20 -17.18 18.97
CA SER A 34 19.80 -18.45 19.58
C SER A 34 18.71 -18.25 20.64
N GLU A 35 17.81 -19.24 20.75
CA GLU A 35 16.74 -19.22 21.76
C GLU A 35 17.29 -19.20 23.19
N GLU A 36 18.42 -19.89 23.44
CA GLU A 36 19.12 -19.89 24.72
C GLU A 36 19.54 -18.48 25.15
N LEU A 37 20.16 -17.72 24.25
CA LEU A 37 20.56 -16.33 24.51
C LEU A 37 19.33 -15.45 24.80
N LEU A 38 18.28 -15.60 24.00
CA LEU A 38 17.05 -14.82 24.18
C LEU A 38 16.38 -15.09 25.51
N ARG A 39 16.23 -16.36 25.89
CA ARG A 39 15.63 -16.75 27.17
C ARG A 39 16.44 -16.23 28.36
N SER A 40 17.78 -16.29 28.27
CA SER A 40 18.66 -15.89 29.36
C SER A 40 18.68 -14.38 29.63
N TYR A 41 18.59 -13.56 28.56
CA TYR A 41 18.80 -12.11 28.66
C TYR A 41 17.58 -11.27 28.27
N PHE A 42 16.63 -11.81 27.51
CA PHE A 42 15.48 -11.09 26.96
C PHE A 42 14.13 -11.72 27.37
N GLY A 43 14.15 -12.70 28.26
CA GLY A 43 12.95 -13.29 28.85
C GLY A 43 12.10 -14.07 27.84
N THR A 44 10.92 -13.55 27.51
CA THR A 44 9.96 -14.22 26.61
C THR A 44 10.12 -13.85 25.14
N GLN A 45 11.19 -13.13 24.77
CA GLN A 45 11.45 -12.82 23.37
C GLN A 45 11.76 -14.08 22.58
N THR A 46 11.19 -14.20 21.39
CA THR A 46 11.43 -15.33 20.47
C THR A 46 12.08 -14.84 19.19
N SER A 47 12.70 -15.74 18.44
CA SER A 47 13.26 -15.46 17.12
C SER A 47 12.63 -16.38 16.09
N SER A 48 12.27 -15.84 14.92
CA SER A 48 11.81 -16.62 13.77
C SER A 48 12.95 -17.41 13.12
N ILE A 49 14.20 -16.97 13.34
CA ILE A 49 15.42 -17.62 12.85
C ILE A 49 16.42 -17.69 14.00
N GLY A 50 16.76 -18.89 14.46
CA GLY A 50 17.82 -19.11 15.42
C GLY A 50 19.19 -18.76 14.86
N GLY A 51 20.22 -18.67 15.71
CA GLY A 51 21.57 -18.34 15.21
C GLY A 51 22.60 -18.17 16.29
N ILE A 52 23.27 -17.03 16.30
CA ILE A 52 24.44 -16.73 17.14
C ILE A 52 24.14 -16.87 18.62
N ARG A 53 25.18 -17.27 19.36
CA ARG A 53 25.22 -17.42 20.82
C ARG A 53 26.02 -16.28 21.45
N LEU A 54 26.13 -16.27 22.77
CA LEU A 54 26.87 -15.25 23.50
C LEU A 54 28.33 -15.14 23.08
N GLU A 55 28.95 -16.28 22.69
CA GLU A 55 30.35 -16.34 22.23
C GLU A 55 30.57 -15.51 20.96
N GLU A 56 29.66 -15.57 19.99
CA GLU A 56 29.76 -14.78 18.76
C GLU A 56 29.53 -13.28 19.03
N VAL A 57 28.63 -12.94 19.93
CA VAL A 57 28.43 -11.56 20.40
C VAL A 57 29.70 -11.03 21.05
N ALA A 58 30.36 -11.85 21.90
CA ALA A 58 31.63 -11.46 22.55
C ALA A 58 32.76 -11.27 21.51
N LYS A 59 32.88 -12.17 20.53
CA LYS A 59 33.86 -12.05 19.43
C LYS A 59 33.65 -10.74 18.63
N ASP A 60 32.40 -10.38 18.36
CA ASP A 60 32.08 -9.11 17.68
C ASP A 60 32.47 -7.89 18.49
N ALA A 61 32.16 -7.90 19.79
CA ALA A 61 32.54 -6.82 20.69
C ALA A 61 34.06 -6.64 20.78
N ILE A 62 34.81 -7.75 20.88
CA ILE A 62 36.27 -7.74 20.90
C ILE A 62 36.82 -7.21 19.57
N ALA A 63 36.31 -7.70 18.43
CA ALA A 63 36.76 -7.26 17.13
C ALA A 63 36.54 -5.75 16.89
N LEU A 64 35.38 -5.22 17.36
CA LEU A 64 35.10 -3.78 17.31
C LEU A 64 36.03 -2.99 18.21
N HIS A 65 36.31 -3.50 19.43
CA HIS A 65 37.26 -2.89 20.36
C HIS A 65 38.66 -2.85 19.73
N ASP A 66 39.13 -3.97 19.21
CA ASP A 66 40.47 -4.05 18.60
C ASP A 66 40.60 -3.15 17.37
N ALA A 67 39.55 -3.04 16.56
CA ALA A 67 39.53 -2.12 15.43
C ALA A 67 39.56 -0.65 15.86
N GLY A 68 38.95 -0.31 16.99
CA GLY A 68 38.93 1.06 17.54
C GLY A 68 40.18 1.48 18.28
N PHE A 69 40.89 0.54 18.91
CA PHE A 69 42.03 0.81 19.77
C PHE A 69 43.39 0.24 19.26
N SER A 70 43.38 -0.37 18.06
CA SER A 70 44.62 -0.86 17.43
C SER A 70 45.57 0.29 17.09
N PRO A 71 46.87 0.13 17.31
CA PRO A 71 47.89 1.17 17.01
C PRO A 71 48.15 1.38 15.52
N LYS A 72 47.29 0.93 14.62
CA LYS A 72 47.37 1.23 13.18
C LYS A 72 47.16 2.72 12.96
N GLU A 73 47.86 3.29 11.99
CA GLU A 73 47.72 4.70 11.60
C GLU A 73 46.23 5.08 11.51
N VAL A 74 45.79 5.98 12.36
CA VAL A 74 44.44 6.50 12.37
C VAL A 74 44.29 7.38 11.14
N SER A 75 43.51 6.94 10.18
CA SER A 75 43.10 7.80 9.06
C SER A 75 42.24 8.94 9.58
N ASP A 76 42.54 10.18 9.23
CA ASP A 76 41.71 11.35 9.54
C ASP A 76 40.33 11.31 8.86
N ILE A 77 40.14 10.36 7.97
CA ILE A 77 38.89 10.17 7.23
C ILE A 77 38.22 8.88 7.71
N LEU A 78 36.98 9.01 8.21
CA LEU A 78 36.14 7.86 8.55
C LEU A 78 35.88 6.99 7.30
N PRO A 79 36.01 5.65 7.41
CA PRO A 79 35.78 4.76 6.29
C PRO A 79 34.33 4.87 5.82
N HIS A 80 34.14 5.06 4.52
CA HIS A 80 32.81 5.06 3.90
C HIS A 80 32.47 3.65 3.47
N ASN A 81 31.69 2.95 4.33
CA ASN A 81 31.40 1.51 4.16
C ASN A 81 30.45 1.17 3.00
N GLY A 82 29.92 2.16 2.27
CA GLY A 82 29.03 1.90 1.14
C GLY A 82 27.66 1.33 1.52
N LEU A 83 27.17 1.57 2.74
CA LEU A 83 25.96 0.95 3.30
C LEU A 83 24.69 1.14 2.44
N PHE A 84 24.52 2.31 1.82
CA PHE A 84 23.28 2.66 1.07
C PHE A 84 23.47 2.68 -0.45
N SER A 85 24.70 2.77 -0.91
CA SER A 85 25.04 2.76 -2.33
C SER A 85 26.36 2.05 -2.51
N PHE A 86 26.49 1.31 -3.60
CA PHE A 86 27.72 0.58 -3.91
C PHE A 86 28.95 1.47 -3.84
N ARG A 87 30.00 0.95 -3.20
CA ARG A 87 31.37 1.46 -3.20
C ARG A 87 32.33 0.30 -3.47
N LYS A 88 33.39 0.55 -4.22
CA LYS A 88 34.31 -0.51 -4.66
C LYS A 88 34.90 -1.31 -3.49
N ASP A 89 35.22 -0.62 -2.39
CA ASP A 89 35.85 -1.21 -1.19
C ASP A 89 34.89 -1.23 0.01
N GLY A 90 33.56 -1.13 -0.24
CA GLY A 90 32.53 -1.09 0.77
C GLY A 90 31.74 -2.41 0.90
N GLU A 91 30.58 -2.33 1.53
CA GLU A 91 29.68 -3.48 1.67
C GLU A 91 29.25 -4.04 0.31
N ARG A 92 29.06 -5.35 0.25
CA ARG A 92 28.58 -6.04 -0.94
C ARG A 92 27.09 -5.74 -1.16
N HIS A 93 26.74 -5.40 -2.39
CA HIS A 93 25.36 -5.17 -2.81
C HIS A 93 24.96 -6.12 -3.95
N ALA A 94 23.73 -6.65 -3.90
CA ALA A 94 23.16 -7.38 -5.02
C ALA A 94 23.02 -6.51 -6.28
N TRP A 95 22.75 -5.22 -6.08
CA TRP A 95 22.75 -4.21 -7.14
C TRP A 95 24.08 -3.45 -7.14
N ASN A 96 24.96 -3.81 -8.02
CA ASN A 96 26.24 -3.18 -8.29
C ASN A 96 26.34 -2.81 -9.78
N PRO A 97 27.35 -2.06 -10.22
CA PRO A 97 27.46 -1.62 -11.62
C PRO A 97 27.41 -2.77 -12.64
N GLU A 98 27.97 -3.92 -12.32
CA GLU A 98 28.03 -5.07 -13.20
C GLU A 98 26.65 -5.75 -13.35
N THR A 99 25.97 -6.05 -12.25
CA THR A 99 24.63 -6.66 -12.28
C THR A 99 23.61 -5.73 -12.94
N ILE A 100 23.69 -4.40 -12.69
CA ILE A 100 22.82 -3.39 -13.30
C ILE A 100 23.04 -3.34 -14.83
N SER A 101 24.30 -3.22 -15.27
CA SER A 101 24.61 -3.12 -16.70
C SER A 101 24.27 -4.40 -17.46
N THR A 102 24.53 -5.57 -16.88
CA THR A 102 24.21 -6.86 -17.50
C THR A 102 22.71 -7.04 -17.66
N LEU A 103 21.91 -6.72 -16.65
CA LEU A 103 20.45 -6.78 -16.75
C LEU A 103 19.89 -5.80 -17.79
N GLN A 104 20.37 -4.56 -17.80
CA GLN A 104 19.95 -3.57 -18.81
C GLN A 104 20.32 -4.01 -20.24
N LEU A 105 21.51 -4.55 -20.43
CA LEU A 105 21.94 -5.07 -21.72
C LEU A 105 21.09 -6.27 -22.16
N ALA A 106 20.83 -7.23 -21.26
CA ALA A 106 19.98 -8.40 -21.53
C ALA A 106 18.60 -7.99 -22.04
N THR A 107 17.96 -7.05 -21.34
CA THR A 107 16.59 -6.61 -21.68
C THR A 107 16.51 -5.73 -22.92
N ARG A 108 17.51 -4.88 -23.15
CA ARG A 108 17.58 -4.04 -24.37
C ARG A 108 17.84 -4.86 -25.63
N LEU A 109 18.72 -5.86 -25.55
CA LEU A 109 19.04 -6.76 -26.67
C LEU A 109 18.01 -7.89 -26.87
N GLY A 110 17.09 -8.10 -25.90
CA GLY A 110 16.20 -9.25 -25.93
C GLY A 110 16.94 -10.60 -25.80
N SER A 111 18.05 -10.62 -25.03
CA SER A 111 18.92 -11.79 -24.95
C SER A 111 18.73 -12.56 -23.63
N TYR A 112 18.06 -13.72 -23.72
CA TYR A 112 17.89 -14.63 -22.61
C TYR A 112 19.24 -15.14 -22.07
N LYS A 113 20.21 -15.39 -22.96
CA LYS A 113 21.58 -15.78 -22.53
C LYS A 113 22.20 -14.73 -21.60
N LYS A 114 22.08 -13.46 -21.94
CA LYS A 114 22.57 -12.36 -21.09
C LYS A 114 21.78 -12.25 -19.78
N PHE A 115 20.50 -12.58 -19.81
CA PHE A 115 19.69 -12.65 -18.60
C PHE A 115 20.19 -13.78 -17.65
N LYS A 116 20.55 -14.93 -18.20
CA LYS A 116 21.16 -16.03 -17.40
C LYS A 116 22.54 -15.67 -16.83
N GLU A 117 23.34 -14.84 -17.53
CA GLU A 117 24.56 -14.29 -16.96
C GLU A 117 24.25 -13.40 -15.75
N PHE A 118 23.25 -12.52 -15.85
CA PHE A 118 22.78 -11.70 -14.72
C PHE A 118 22.31 -12.54 -13.53
N THR A 119 21.45 -13.55 -13.76
CA THR A 119 20.93 -14.38 -12.66
C THR A 119 22.06 -15.17 -12.01
N SER A 120 23.05 -15.66 -12.78
CA SER A 120 24.22 -16.32 -12.23
C SER A 120 25.06 -15.44 -11.32
N MET A 121 25.18 -14.13 -11.63
CA MET A 121 25.85 -13.17 -10.76
C MET A 121 25.10 -12.91 -9.46
N VAL A 122 23.75 -12.86 -9.52
CA VAL A 122 22.91 -12.60 -8.35
C VAL A 122 22.79 -13.85 -7.46
N ASP A 123 22.58 -15.01 -8.08
CA ASP A 123 22.33 -16.29 -7.40
C ASP A 123 23.62 -17.04 -7.01
N GLY A 124 24.79 -16.46 -7.29
CA GLY A 124 26.11 -17.07 -7.04
C GLY A 124 26.35 -17.35 -5.55
N LYS A 125 26.96 -18.52 -5.29
CA LYS A 125 27.02 -19.14 -3.95
C LYS A 125 28.07 -18.55 -2.98
N GLU A 126 28.93 -17.62 -3.39
CA GLU A 126 30.09 -17.24 -2.57
C GLU A 126 29.75 -16.49 -1.26
N SER A 127 28.65 -15.77 -1.21
CA SER A 127 28.19 -15.09 0.02
C SER A 127 26.70 -14.75 -0.08
N PRO A 128 25.83 -15.35 0.71
CA PRO A 128 24.40 -15.03 0.75
C PRO A 128 24.19 -13.59 1.20
N LEU A 129 23.24 -12.89 0.57
CA LEU A 129 22.80 -11.53 0.90
C LEU A 129 21.39 -11.51 1.47
N PHE A 130 20.59 -12.50 1.14
CA PHE A 130 19.20 -12.65 1.59
C PHE A 130 19.03 -14.01 2.27
N LEU A 131 18.00 -14.13 3.13
CA LEU A 131 17.70 -15.39 3.79
C LEU A 131 17.42 -16.50 2.80
N ARG A 132 16.71 -16.21 1.72
CA ARG A 132 16.40 -17.15 0.64
C ARG A 132 17.63 -17.64 -0.14
N ASP A 133 18.79 -17.00 -0.01
CA ASP A 133 20.02 -17.46 -0.65
C ASP A 133 20.57 -18.76 -0.04
N PHE A 134 20.09 -19.13 1.16
CA PHE A 134 20.37 -20.43 1.79
C PHE A 134 19.46 -21.54 1.30
N PHE A 135 18.45 -21.28 0.46
CA PHE A 135 17.47 -22.26 0.03
C PHE A 135 17.85 -22.89 -1.30
N GLY A 136 18.08 -24.19 -1.28
CA GLY A 136 18.11 -25.06 -2.43
C GLY A 136 16.77 -25.80 -2.57
N HIS A 137 16.62 -26.56 -3.65
CA HIS A 137 15.37 -27.25 -3.97
C HIS A 137 15.60 -28.72 -4.23
N LYS A 138 14.67 -29.58 -3.79
CA LYS A 138 14.61 -30.98 -4.17
C LYS A 138 14.37 -31.10 -5.68
N ARG A 139 15.10 -32.00 -6.34
CA ARG A 139 15.05 -32.20 -7.79
C ARG A 139 14.37 -33.51 -8.15
N ASN A 140 13.46 -33.44 -9.09
CA ASN A 140 12.79 -34.59 -9.70
C ASN A 140 12.39 -34.20 -11.13
N SER A 141 13.36 -34.02 -12.02
CA SER A 141 13.22 -33.34 -13.30
C SER A 141 12.18 -33.99 -14.23
N ILE A 142 11.40 -33.11 -14.88
CA ILE A 142 10.48 -33.47 -15.97
C ILE A 142 10.83 -32.65 -17.22
N ASP A 143 10.22 -33.01 -18.33
CA ASP A 143 10.34 -32.25 -19.59
C ASP A 143 9.68 -30.87 -19.41
N ILE A 144 10.39 -29.82 -19.81
CA ILE A 144 9.92 -28.44 -19.71
C ILE A 144 8.63 -28.17 -20.52
N GLU A 145 8.38 -28.94 -21.57
CA GLU A 145 7.16 -28.83 -22.35
C GLU A 145 5.89 -29.24 -21.59
N LYS A 146 6.05 -29.95 -20.45
CA LYS A 146 4.96 -30.27 -19.54
C LYS A 146 4.65 -29.16 -18.55
N VAL A 147 5.53 -28.15 -18.43
CA VAL A 147 5.35 -27.02 -17.54
C VAL A 147 4.50 -25.96 -18.22
N GLU A 148 3.60 -25.35 -17.48
CA GLU A 148 2.75 -24.26 -17.96
C GLU A 148 3.53 -23.18 -18.72
N PRO A 149 2.91 -22.57 -19.75
CA PRO A 149 3.60 -21.60 -20.61
C PRO A 149 3.88 -20.27 -19.88
N VAL A 150 4.85 -19.51 -20.42
CA VAL A 150 5.27 -18.21 -19.91
C VAL A 150 4.09 -17.25 -19.70
N GLU A 151 3.11 -17.27 -20.62
CA GLU A 151 1.92 -16.41 -20.61
C GLU A 151 1.03 -16.63 -19.38
N ASN A 152 1.11 -17.80 -18.72
CA ASN A 152 0.41 -18.04 -17.47
C ASN A 152 1.21 -17.52 -16.29
N ILE A 153 2.51 -17.82 -16.24
CA ILE A 153 3.39 -17.43 -15.13
C ILE A 153 3.50 -15.90 -15.01
N VAL A 154 3.58 -15.15 -16.11
CA VAL A 154 3.65 -13.68 -16.06
C VAL A 154 2.45 -13.02 -15.37
N LYS A 155 1.28 -13.67 -15.33
CA LYS A 155 0.09 -13.15 -14.66
C LYS A 155 0.24 -13.07 -13.13
N HIS A 156 1.19 -13.80 -12.56
CA HIS A 156 1.55 -13.73 -11.14
C HIS A 156 2.47 -12.55 -10.81
N PHE A 157 2.98 -11.82 -11.82
CA PHE A 157 3.89 -10.71 -11.62
C PHE A 157 3.15 -9.38 -11.59
N VAL A 158 3.56 -8.51 -10.65
CA VAL A 158 2.97 -7.19 -10.44
C VAL A 158 4.10 -6.16 -10.31
N THR A 159 3.95 -4.95 -10.86
CA THR A 159 4.89 -3.90 -10.50
C THR A 159 4.62 -3.41 -9.08
N GLY A 160 5.66 -3.14 -8.32
CA GLY A 160 5.52 -2.53 -7.00
C GLY A 160 4.78 -1.18 -7.07
N ALA A 161 4.16 -0.79 -5.96
CA ALA A 161 3.43 0.46 -5.82
C ALA A 161 4.38 1.66 -5.84
N MET A 162 4.70 2.17 -7.02
CA MET A 162 5.59 3.31 -7.25
C MET A 162 4.77 4.52 -7.69
N SER A 163 4.62 5.49 -6.78
CA SER A 163 3.72 6.62 -6.98
C SER A 163 4.15 7.54 -8.12
N PHE A 164 3.19 7.98 -8.94
CA PHE A 164 3.37 9.13 -9.82
C PHE A 164 3.72 10.37 -8.99
N GLY A 165 4.81 11.02 -9.37
CA GLY A 165 5.44 12.08 -8.58
C GLY A 165 6.68 11.61 -7.83
N ALA A 166 6.73 10.38 -7.31
CA ALA A 166 7.99 9.76 -6.85
C ALA A 166 8.85 9.33 -8.03
N ILE A 167 8.23 8.71 -9.05
CA ILE A 167 8.84 8.44 -10.36
C ILE A 167 8.24 9.35 -11.44
N SER A 168 8.92 9.48 -12.57
CA SER A 168 8.49 10.31 -13.69
C SER A 168 7.25 9.72 -14.39
N LYS A 169 6.52 10.58 -15.12
CA LYS A 169 5.36 10.18 -15.92
C LYS A 169 5.75 9.07 -16.92
N GLU A 170 6.86 9.25 -17.61
CA GLU A 170 7.38 8.33 -18.63
C GLU A 170 7.66 6.93 -18.03
N ALA A 171 8.28 6.87 -16.86
CA ALA A 171 8.55 5.61 -16.18
C ALA A 171 7.25 4.93 -15.73
N HIS A 172 6.31 5.70 -15.18
CA HIS A 172 5.03 5.20 -14.69
C HIS A 172 4.16 4.63 -15.82
N GLU A 173 4.10 5.32 -16.97
CA GLU A 173 3.38 4.86 -18.16
C GLU A 173 4.04 3.65 -18.82
N ALA A 174 5.38 3.62 -18.91
CA ALA A 174 6.11 2.48 -19.47
C ALA A 174 5.86 1.18 -18.69
N LEU A 175 5.73 1.27 -17.35
CA LEU A 175 5.37 0.12 -16.51
C LEU A 175 3.94 -0.35 -16.79
N ALA A 176 2.97 0.56 -16.89
CA ALA A 176 1.58 0.20 -17.19
C ALA A 176 1.46 -0.46 -18.57
N LEU A 177 2.08 0.12 -19.60
CA LEU A 177 2.11 -0.44 -20.96
C LEU A 177 2.70 -1.86 -20.99
N ALA A 178 3.82 -2.07 -20.29
CA ALA A 178 4.47 -3.38 -20.26
C ALA A 178 3.58 -4.45 -19.63
N MET A 179 3.02 -4.14 -18.46
CA MET A 179 2.19 -5.10 -17.74
C MET A 179 0.87 -5.37 -18.45
N ASN A 180 0.25 -4.35 -19.03
CA ASN A 180 -0.96 -4.53 -19.84
C ASN A 180 -0.70 -5.40 -21.07
N LYS A 181 0.45 -5.23 -21.75
CA LYS A 181 0.85 -6.08 -22.89
C LYS A 181 1.04 -7.54 -22.47
N LEU A 182 1.54 -7.79 -21.29
CA LEU A 182 1.76 -9.13 -20.73
C LEU A 182 0.49 -9.77 -20.13
N GLY A 183 -0.63 -9.03 -20.02
CA GLY A 183 -1.82 -9.48 -19.31
C GLY A 183 -1.64 -9.52 -17.77
N ALA A 184 -0.54 -8.93 -17.29
CA ALA A 184 -0.21 -8.79 -15.88
C ALA A 184 -0.73 -7.46 -15.30
N ARG A 185 -0.31 -7.06 -14.09
CA ARG A 185 -0.82 -5.86 -13.39
C ARG A 185 0.30 -4.88 -13.06
N SER A 186 0.06 -3.59 -13.34
CA SER A 186 0.82 -2.48 -12.79
C SER A 186 0.05 -1.80 -11.66
N ASN A 187 0.77 -1.24 -10.70
CA ASN A 187 0.21 -0.56 -9.53
C ASN A 187 0.50 0.95 -9.63
N THR A 188 -0.54 1.78 -9.49
CA THR A 188 -0.42 3.25 -9.52
C THR A 188 0.46 3.81 -8.40
N GLY A 189 0.64 3.04 -7.32
CA GLY A 189 1.05 3.62 -6.05
C GLY A 189 -0.01 4.60 -5.53
N GLU A 190 0.19 5.09 -4.33
CA GLU A 190 -0.74 6.05 -3.73
C GLU A 190 -0.73 7.44 -4.42
N GLY A 191 0.04 7.68 -5.47
CA GLY A 191 0.05 8.87 -6.32
C GLY A 191 -1.17 9.00 -7.22
N GLY A 192 -1.87 7.90 -7.44
CA GLY A 192 -2.91 7.83 -8.45
C GLY A 192 -2.32 7.88 -9.86
N GLU A 193 -3.15 8.17 -10.81
CA GLU A 193 -2.76 8.41 -12.21
C GLU A 193 -3.66 9.48 -12.85
N ASP A 194 -3.16 10.13 -13.88
CA ASP A 194 -3.91 11.13 -14.63
C ASP A 194 -5.16 10.49 -15.26
N SER A 195 -6.32 11.15 -15.19
CA SER A 195 -7.57 10.66 -15.79
C SER A 195 -7.45 10.41 -17.28
N ASP A 196 -6.61 11.17 -18.01
CA ASP A 196 -6.34 10.96 -19.44
C ASP A 196 -5.80 9.55 -19.75
N ARG A 197 -5.20 8.87 -18.77
CA ARG A 197 -4.70 7.50 -18.94
C ARG A 197 -5.79 6.44 -18.91
N ILE A 198 -6.95 6.75 -18.33
CA ILE A 198 -8.07 5.80 -18.19
C ILE A 198 -8.51 5.30 -19.57
N THR A 199 -8.70 6.23 -20.50
CA THR A 199 -9.08 5.92 -21.90
C THR A 199 -7.89 5.94 -22.85
N GLY A 200 -6.73 6.40 -22.37
CA GLY A 200 -5.52 6.55 -23.17
C GLY A 200 -4.94 5.21 -23.62
N THR A 201 -4.46 5.19 -24.84
CA THR A 201 -3.76 4.03 -25.41
C THR A 201 -2.48 4.44 -26.13
N TYR A 202 -1.51 3.54 -26.15
CA TYR A 202 -0.32 3.66 -26.95
C TYR A 202 -0.14 2.38 -27.80
N GLN A 203 -0.15 2.52 -29.11
CA GLN A 203 -0.11 1.38 -30.05
C GLN A 203 -1.20 0.31 -29.76
N GLY A 204 -2.40 0.75 -29.37
CA GLY A 204 -3.52 -0.12 -29.01
C GLY A 204 -3.42 -0.78 -27.61
N ILE A 205 -2.39 -0.46 -26.82
CA ILE A 205 -2.23 -0.96 -25.46
C ILE A 205 -2.70 0.13 -24.50
N SER A 206 -3.53 -0.22 -23.52
CA SER A 206 -4.03 0.72 -22.49
C SER A 206 -2.89 1.29 -21.63
N LEU A 207 -2.99 2.59 -21.31
CA LEU A 207 -2.13 3.30 -20.37
C LEU A 207 -2.63 3.18 -18.91
N CYS A 208 -3.86 2.69 -18.72
CA CYS A 208 -4.48 2.56 -17.41
C CYS A 208 -3.82 1.44 -16.59
N SER A 209 -3.39 1.74 -15.38
CA SER A 209 -2.90 0.72 -14.45
C SER A 209 -4.06 -0.08 -13.87
N LYS A 210 -3.93 -1.40 -13.83
CA LYS A 210 -5.00 -2.30 -13.35
C LYS A 210 -5.17 -2.26 -11.84
N THR A 211 -4.09 -2.11 -11.07
CA THR A 211 -4.14 -1.96 -9.61
C THR A 211 -4.11 -0.49 -9.22
N LYS A 212 -5.17 -0.03 -8.56
CA LYS A 212 -5.31 1.31 -8.03
C LYS A 212 -5.02 1.28 -6.53
N GLN A 213 -3.90 1.88 -6.10
CA GLN A 213 -3.60 1.96 -4.68
C GLN A 213 -4.27 3.17 -4.04
N ILE A 214 -4.87 2.93 -2.88
CA ILE A 214 -5.44 3.96 -2.01
C ILE A 214 -4.78 3.90 -0.63
N ALA A 215 -4.71 5.03 0.04
CA ALA A 215 -4.35 5.14 1.45
C ALA A 215 -5.52 5.79 2.17
N SER A 216 -6.66 5.13 2.17
CA SER A 216 -7.93 5.64 2.68
C SER A 216 -8.16 7.13 2.33
N GLY A 217 -8.92 7.93 2.95
CA GLY A 217 -9.21 9.35 2.65
C GLY A 217 -8.06 10.26 2.15
N ARG A 218 -7.12 9.71 1.38
CA ARG A 218 -6.04 10.41 0.75
C ARG A 218 -6.52 11.20 -0.47
N PHE A 219 -5.79 12.26 -0.84
CA PHE A 219 -6.09 13.12 -1.98
C PHE A 219 -6.16 12.35 -3.31
N GLY A 220 -7.18 12.62 -4.14
CA GLY A 220 -7.33 12.09 -5.49
C GLY A 220 -8.00 10.70 -5.59
N VAL A 221 -8.62 10.20 -4.52
CA VAL A 221 -9.44 8.99 -4.57
C VAL A 221 -10.88 9.35 -4.95
N THR A 222 -11.15 9.44 -6.27
CA THR A 222 -12.47 9.74 -6.81
C THR A 222 -13.24 8.46 -7.17
N ALA A 223 -14.56 8.57 -7.38
CA ALA A 223 -15.36 7.47 -7.89
C ALA A 223 -14.85 6.96 -9.23
N GLU A 224 -14.48 7.86 -10.16
CA GLU A 224 -13.88 7.51 -11.46
C GLU A 224 -12.61 6.68 -11.30
N TYR A 225 -11.70 7.09 -10.40
CA TYR A 225 -10.47 6.34 -10.13
C TYR A 225 -10.77 4.90 -9.66
N LEU A 226 -11.76 4.73 -8.77
CA LEU A 226 -12.10 3.44 -8.20
C LEU A 226 -12.77 2.49 -9.19
N VAL A 227 -13.68 2.98 -10.05
CA VAL A 227 -14.44 2.11 -10.97
C VAL A 227 -13.63 1.57 -12.13
N HIS A 228 -12.46 2.16 -12.41
CA HIS A 228 -11.54 1.71 -13.45
C HIS A 228 -10.41 0.81 -12.92
N ALA A 229 -10.54 0.32 -11.68
CA ALA A 229 -9.63 -0.65 -11.10
C ALA A 229 -10.07 -2.10 -11.38
N GLU A 230 -9.14 -2.97 -11.78
CA GLU A 230 -9.32 -4.43 -11.65
C GLU A 230 -9.00 -4.89 -10.22
N GLU A 231 -8.12 -4.14 -9.53
CA GLU A 231 -7.76 -4.33 -8.14
C GLU A 231 -7.66 -2.98 -7.43
N ILE A 232 -8.30 -2.86 -6.26
CA ILE A 232 -8.13 -1.73 -5.37
C ILE A 232 -7.27 -2.18 -4.19
N GLN A 233 -6.12 -1.53 -4.01
CA GLN A 233 -5.18 -1.89 -2.96
C GLN A 233 -5.19 -0.87 -1.82
N ILE A 234 -5.61 -1.30 -0.64
CA ILE A 234 -5.54 -0.50 0.60
C ILE A 234 -4.10 -0.57 1.12
N LYS A 235 -3.40 0.56 1.15
CA LYS A 235 -2.07 0.67 1.72
C LYS A 235 -2.16 1.02 3.20
N VAL A 236 -1.88 0.06 4.08
CA VAL A 236 -1.80 0.34 5.53
C VAL A 236 -0.44 0.97 5.86
N ALA A 237 0.66 0.39 5.37
CA ALA A 237 2.01 0.90 5.58
C ALA A 237 2.95 0.46 4.43
N GLN A 238 4.23 0.82 4.52
CA GLN A 238 5.26 0.39 3.56
C GLN A 238 6.52 -0.08 4.31
N GLY A 239 7.19 -1.12 3.79
CA GLY A 239 8.23 -1.86 4.49
C GLY A 239 9.39 -1.04 5.00
N ALA A 240 9.85 -0.02 4.25
CA ALA A 240 10.99 0.79 4.64
C ALA A 240 10.71 1.85 5.72
N LYS A 241 9.47 2.18 6.01
CA LYS A 241 9.09 3.22 6.98
C LYS A 241 7.67 3.04 7.53
N PRO A 242 7.41 1.98 8.27
CA PRO A 242 6.06 1.63 8.72
C PRO A 242 5.42 2.71 9.60
N GLY A 243 6.18 3.37 10.44
CA GLY A 243 5.67 4.39 11.37
C GLY A 243 5.77 5.85 10.88
N GLU A 244 6.41 6.12 9.73
CA GLU A 244 6.62 7.49 9.24
C GLU A 244 5.60 7.92 8.17
N GLY A 245 4.92 6.97 7.55
CA GLY A 245 3.98 7.23 6.47
C GLY A 245 4.61 7.66 5.15
N GLY A 246 3.77 8.09 4.21
CA GLY A 246 4.17 8.56 2.88
C GLY A 246 4.47 10.06 2.86
N GLN A 247 5.43 10.46 2.04
CA GLN A 247 5.76 11.87 1.80
C GLN A 247 6.15 12.09 0.35
N LEU A 248 5.66 13.20 -0.24
CA LEU A 248 6.18 13.74 -1.48
C LEU A 248 6.60 15.19 -1.23
N PRO A 249 7.89 15.53 -1.39
CA PRO A 249 8.37 16.90 -1.17
C PRO A 249 7.73 17.89 -2.14
N GLY A 250 7.46 19.12 -1.68
CA GLY A 250 6.79 20.15 -2.47
C GLY A 250 7.45 20.46 -3.81
N PHE A 251 8.78 20.46 -3.85
CA PHE A 251 9.53 20.68 -5.10
C PHE A 251 9.35 19.55 -6.16
N LYS A 252 8.69 18.45 -5.82
CA LYS A 252 8.24 17.40 -6.74
C LYS A 252 6.77 17.52 -7.11
N VAL A 253 6.01 18.39 -6.48
CA VAL A 253 4.59 18.60 -6.72
C VAL A 253 4.42 19.72 -7.77
N ASP A 254 4.46 19.33 -9.04
CA ASP A 254 4.15 20.21 -10.17
C ASP A 254 2.62 20.34 -10.37
N GLU A 255 2.20 21.11 -11.36
CA GLU A 255 0.78 21.34 -11.66
C GLU A 255 0.03 20.03 -12.00
N VAL A 256 0.66 19.11 -12.75
CA VAL A 256 0.04 17.85 -13.16
C VAL A 256 -0.16 16.95 -11.94
N ILE A 257 0.85 16.86 -11.08
CA ILE A 257 0.77 16.05 -9.85
C ILE A 257 -0.23 16.66 -8.88
N ALA A 258 -0.23 17.99 -8.73
CA ALA A 258 -1.18 18.70 -7.88
C ALA A 258 -2.62 18.44 -8.35
N LYS A 259 -2.90 18.55 -9.66
CA LYS A 259 -4.19 18.22 -10.26
C LYS A 259 -4.59 16.77 -9.97
N THR A 260 -3.72 15.81 -10.24
CA THR A 260 -3.99 14.37 -10.05
C THR A 260 -4.27 14.02 -8.58
N ARG A 261 -3.68 14.79 -7.66
CA ARG A 261 -3.82 14.56 -6.22
C ARG A 261 -4.78 15.50 -5.51
N HIS A 262 -5.49 16.33 -6.25
CA HIS A 262 -6.38 17.37 -5.71
C HIS A 262 -5.67 18.19 -4.61
N SER A 263 -4.53 18.76 -4.95
CA SER A 263 -3.65 19.50 -4.03
C SER A 263 -3.12 20.78 -4.69
N ILE A 264 -2.22 21.48 -4.01
CA ILE A 264 -1.64 22.75 -4.45
C ILE A 264 -0.20 22.51 -4.92
N PRO A 265 0.22 23.04 -6.09
CA PRO A 265 1.60 22.96 -6.54
C PRO A 265 2.57 23.56 -5.53
N GLY A 266 3.75 22.92 -5.39
CA GLY A 266 4.80 23.38 -4.49
C GLY A 266 4.62 23.02 -3.01
N ILE A 267 3.47 22.51 -2.61
CA ILE A 267 3.20 22.08 -1.22
C ILE A 267 3.56 20.62 -1.03
N SER A 268 4.31 20.32 0.04
CA SER A 268 4.64 18.94 0.40
C SER A 268 3.40 18.14 0.77
N LEU A 269 3.26 16.96 0.18
CA LEU A 269 2.15 16.04 0.48
C LEU A 269 2.59 15.04 1.54
N ILE A 270 1.85 14.97 2.62
CA ILE A 270 2.10 14.07 3.75
C ILE A 270 0.92 13.10 3.87
N SER A 271 1.24 11.80 3.88
CA SER A 271 0.31 10.73 4.22
C SER A 271 0.70 10.21 5.60
N PRO A 272 0.15 10.76 6.71
CA PRO A 272 0.49 10.29 8.04
C PRO A 272 0.12 8.80 8.21
N PRO A 273 0.86 8.05 9.05
CA PRO A 273 0.62 6.62 9.25
C PRO A 273 -0.81 6.30 9.69
N PRO A 274 -1.44 7.05 10.61
CA PRO A 274 -2.81 6.77 11.01
C PRO A 274 -3.79 7.01 9.87
N HIS A 275 -4.63 6.02 9.63
CA HIS A 275 -5.80 6.15 8.77
C HIS A 275 -6.98 6.47 9.67
N HIS A 276 -7.59 7.64 9.52
CA HIS A 276 -8.64 8.13 10.43
C HIS A 276 -10.00 7.42 10.28
N ASP A 277 -10.09 6.49 9.38
CA ASP A 277 -11.24 5.59 9.18
C ASP A 277 -10.89 4.11 9.47
N ILE A 278 -9.72 3.81 10.01
CA ILE A 278 -9.29 2.44 10.34
C ILE A 278 -8.63 2.44 11.73
N TYR A 279 -9.38 2.06 12.73
CA TYR A 279 -8.91 1.88 14.12
C TYR A 279 -9.02 0.43 14.60
N SER A 280 -9.77 -0.40 13.84
CA SER A 280 -10.01 -1.80 14.13
C SER A 280 -10.13 -2.61 12.84
N ILE A 281 -10.20 -3.94 12.98
CA ILE A 281 -10.47 -4.84 11.84
C ILE A 281 -11.87 -4.61 11.28
N GLU A 282 -12.83 -4.23 12.12
CA GLU A 282 -14.21 -3.92 11.73
C GLU A 282 -14.27 -2.67 10.85
N ASP A 283 -13.47 -1.65 11.15
CA ASP A 283 -13.35 -0.45 10.30
C ASP A 283 -12.72 -0.78 8.94
N LEU A 284 -11.69 -1.65 8.93
CA LEU A 284 -11.12 -2.15 7.68
C LEU A 284 -12.16 -2.95 6.87
N ALA A 285 -12.96 -3.78 7.54
CA ALA A 285 -14.06 -4.50 6.89
C ALA A 285 -15.10 -3.55 6.30
N GLN A 286 -15.40 -2.43 6.99
CA GLN A 286 -16.29 -1.38 6.46
C GLN A 286 -15.68 -0.71 5.21
N LEU A 287 -14.37 -0.38 5.22
CA LEU A 287 -13.72 0.18 4.03
C LEU A 287 -13.72 -0.80 2.86
N ILE A 288 -13.44 -2.08 3.10
CA ILE A 288 -13.52 -3.13 2.06
C ILE A 288 -14.94 -3.21 1.50
N PHE A 289 -15.95 -3.14 2.37
CA PHE A 289 -17.36 -3.12 1.96
C PHE A 289 -17.72 -1.89 1.12
N ASP A 290 -17.24 -0.69 1.50
CA ASP A 290 -17.43 0.54 0.72
C ASP A 290 -16.85 0.40 -0.70
N LEU A 291 -15.62 -0.12 -0.80
CA LEU A 291 -14.92 -0.31 -2.07
C LEU A 291 -15.57 -1.38 -2.95
N LYS A 292 -16.07 -2.45 -2.36
CA LYS A 292 -16.85 -3.48 -3.11
C LYS A 292 -18.18 -2.95 -3.58
N ASN A 293 -18.82 -2.01 -2.86
CA ASN A 293 -20.05 -1.38 -3.33
C ASN A 293 -19.78 -0.42 -4.49
N VAL A 294 -18.75 0.43 -4.44
CA VAL A 294 -18.46 1.35 -5.55
C VAL A 294 -17.95 0.61 -6.79
N ASN A 295 -17.18 -0.46 -6.63
CA ASN A 295 -16.70 -1.30 -7.73
C ASN A 295 -16.82 -2.80 -7.40
N PRO A 296 -17.99 -3.42 -7.65
CA PRO A 296 -18.24 -4.84 -7.34
C PRO A 296 -17.28 -5.82 -8.05
N GLN A 297 -16.72 -5.43 -9.19
CA GLN A 297 -15.85 -6.29 -10.00
C GLN A 297 -14.39 -6.29 -9.53
N ALA A 298 -13.94 -5.23 -8.87
CA ALA A 298 -12.56 -5.15 -8.41
C ALA A 298 -12.32 -6.10 -7.24
N ARG A 299 -11.19 -6.82 -7.27
CA ARG A 299 -10.68 -7.47 -6.06
C ARG A 299 -10.10 -6.43 -5.10
N ILE A 300 -10.22 -6.68 -3.81
CA ILE A 300 -9.68 -5.78 -2.78
C ILE A 300 -8.45 -6.41 -2.14
N SER A 301 -7.33 -5.72 -2.25
CA SER A 301 -6.09 -6.13 -1.60
C SER A 301 -5.71 -5.21 -0.45
N VAL A 302 -5.04 -5.77 0.55
CA VAL A 302 -4.53 -5.01 1.71
C VAL A 302 -3.02 -5.20 1.79
N LYS A 303 -2.27 -4.10 1.77
CA LYS A 303 -0.82 -4.11 1.87
C LYS A 303 -0.38 -3.91 3.31
N LEU A 304 0.29 -4.94 3.86
CA LEU A 304 0.90 -4.99 5.18
C LEU A 304 2.42 -4.94 5.07
N VAL A 305 3.08 -4.71 6.20
CA VAL A 305 4.54 -4.73 6.33
C VAL A 305 4.96 -6.02 7.01
N ALA A 306 6.08 -6.60 6.55
CA ALA A 306 6.76 -7.68 7.26
C ALA A 306 7.31 -7.12 8.58
N GLU A 307 6.65 -7.45 9.67
CA GLU A 307 6.99 -7.10 11.05
C GLU A 307 6.51 -8.20 12.00
N SER A 308 6.99 -8.22 13.22
CA SER A 308 6.57 -9.20 14.23
C SER A 308 5.07 -9.10 14.49
N GLY A 309 4.37 -10.24 14.41
CA GLY A 309 2.91 -10.30 14.58
C GLY A 309 2.08 -10.04 13.31
N VAL A 310 2.71 -9.86 12.14
CA VAL A 310 2.01 -9.62 10.88
C VAL A 310 1.03 -10.74 10.53
N GLY A 311 1.33 -11.99 10.92
CA GLY A 311 0.42 -13.13 10.74
C GLY A 311 -0.91 -12.94 11.45
N THR A 312 -0.92 -12.40 12.66
CA THR A 312 -2.16 -12.09 13.41
C THR A 312 -2.95 -10.99 12.72
N ILE A 313 -2.27 -9.94 12.25
CA ILE A 313 -2.90 -8.86 11.48
C ILE A 313 -3.51 -9.42 10.20
N ALA A 314 -2.78 -10.26 9.47
CA ALA A 314 -3.24 -10.90 8.24
C ALA A 314 -4.48 -11.80 8.47
N ALA A 315 -4.55 -12.52 9.59
CA ALA A 315 -5.75 -13.27 9.96
C ALA A 315 -6.97 -12.36 10.15
N GLY A 316 -6.78 -11.20 10.78
CA GLY A 316 -7.82 -10.16 10.88
C GLY A 316 -8.24 -9.64 9.51
N VAL A 317 -7.28 -9.32 8.64
CA VAL A 317 -7.52 -8.84 7.26
C VAL A 317 -8.28 -9.87 6.42
N ALA A 318 -7.94 -11.16 6.53
CA ALA A 318 -8.68 -12.22 5.86
C ALA A 318 -10.13 -12.32 6.36
N LYS A 319 -10.36 -12.18 7.68
CA LYS A 319 -11.72 -12.11 8.28
C LYS A 319 -12.48 -10.84 7.85
N ALA A 320 -11.78 -9.72 7.61
CA ALA A 320 -12.35 -8.50 7.05
C ALA A 320 -12.71 -8.64 5.55
N LYS A 321 -12.53 -9.84 4.97
CA LYS A 321 -12.87 -10.20 3.59
C LYS A 321 -11.99 -9.55 2.51
N ALA A 322 -10.71 -9.32 2.78
CA ALA A 322 -9.76 -9.00 1.72
C ALA A 322 -9.59 -10.19 0.78
N ASP A 323 -9.51 -9.94 -0.53
CA ASP A 323 -9.29 -10.97 -1.57
C ASP A 323 -7.79 -11.34 -1.67
N LEU A 324 -6.91 -10.39 -1.33
CA LEU A 324 -5.46 -10.57 -1.39
C LEU A 324 -4.77 -9.80 -0.26
N ILE A 325 -3.71 -10.37 0.31
CA ILE A 325 -2.84 -9.71 1.29
C ILE A 325 -1.44 -9.59 0.70
N VAL A 326 -0.89 -8.37 0.73
CA VAL A 326 0.49 -8.11 0.30
C VAL A 326 1.39 -8.00 1.51
N ILE A 327 2.45 -8.80 1.58
CA ILE A 327 3.50 -8.73 2.59
C ILE A 327 4.71 -8.02 2.00
N SER A 328 4.98 -6.81 2.47
CA SER A 328 6.07 -5.95 1.97
C SER A 328 7.28 -6.04 2.89
N GLY A 329 8.43 -6.48 2.36
CA GLY A 329 9.68 -6.54 3.13
C GLY A 329 10.31 -5.16 3.38
N ALA A 330 11.34 -5.14 4.23
CA ALA A 330 12.06 -3.93 4.65
C ALA A 330 12.58 -3.05 3.51
N GLU A 331 12.90 -3.63 2.36
CA GLU A 331 13.38 -2.90 1.17
C GLU A 331 12.24 -2.26 0.37
N GLY A 332 10.98 -2.55 0.67
CA GLY A 332 9.83 -1.99 -0.03
C GLY A 332 9.66 -0.49 0.26
N GLY A 333 9.61 0.36 -0.80
CA GLY A 333 9.39 1.80 -0.67
C GLY A 333 10.62 2.62 -0.28
N THR A 334 11.83 2.16 -0.58
CA THR A 334 13.10 2.78 -0.17
C THR A 334 13.51 4.02 -0.97
N GLY A 335 12.86 4.36 -2.07
CA GLY A 335 13.26 5.46 -2.97
C GLY A 335 13.33 6.85 -2.34
N ALA A 336 12.59 7.10 -1.27
CA ALA A 336 12.56 8.38 -0.55
C ALA A 336 12.69 8.23 0.97
N SER A 337 13.05 7.04 1.46
CA SER A 337 13.17 6.78 2.90
C SER A 337 14.49 7.31 3.46
N PRO A 338 14.50 7.82 4.71
CA PRO A 338 15.75 8.13 5.41
C PRO A 338 16.63 6.89 5.56
N ALA A 339 17.95 7.07 5.55
CA ALA A 339 18.91 6.00 5.67
C ALA A 339 18.70 5.13 6.92
N SER A 340 18.36 5.75 8.04
CA SER A 340 18.08 5.05 9.30
C SER A 340 16.82 4.16 9.23
N SER A 341 15.80 4.56 8.48
CA SER A 341 14.60 3.73 8.28
C SER A 341 14.91 2.51 7.41
N MET A 342 15.66 2.69 6.32
CA MET A 342 16.07 1.59 5.46
C MET A 342 16.88 0.52 6.19
N ARG A 343 17.63 0.91 7.24
CA ARG A 343 18.48 -0.01 8.00
C ARG A 343 17.77 -0.69 9.16
N TYR A 344 16.85 -0.01 9.83
CA TYR A 344 16.36 -0.42 11.14
C TYR A 344 14.85 -0.58 11.23
N ALA A 345 14.08 -0.30 10.18
CA ALA A 345 12.65 -0.49 10.14
C ALA A 345 12.27 -1.63 9.19
N GLY A 346 11.29 -2.42 9.59
CA GLY A 346 10.85 -3.61 8.86
C GLY A 346 11.82 -4.79 8.99
N ILE A 347 11.38 -5.95 8.52
CA ILE A 347 12.16 -7.19 8.48
C ILE A 347 12.14 -7.80 7.09
N SER A 348 12.90 -8.88 6.91
CA SER A 348 12.95 -9.63 5.65
C SER A 348 11.56 -10.15 5.25
N PRO A 349 11.20 -10.07 3.96
CA PRO A 349 9.90 -10.53 3.48
C PRO A 349 9.69 -12.03 3.71
N GLU A 350 10.75 -12.83 3.74
CA GLU A 350 10.68 -14.28 4.01
C GLU A 350 10.08 -14.56 5.39
N ILE A 351 10.46 -13.77 6.41
CA ILE A 351 9.96 -13.93 7.78
C ILE A 351 8.47 -13.58 7.84
N GLY A 352 8.10 -12.39 7.34
CA GLY A 352 6.70 -11.95 7.37
C GLY A 352 5.78 -12.83 6.54
N LEU A 353 6.24 -13.31 5.37
CA LEU A 353 5.47 -14.21 4.52
C LEU A 353 5.25 -15.56 5.19
N SER A 354 6.31 -16.16 5.74
CA SER A 354 6.21 -17.45 6.43
C SER A 354 5.29 -17.37 7.66
N GLU A 355 5.43 -16.33 8.50
CA GLU A 355 4.53 -16.11 9.64
C GLU A 355 3.09 -16.00 9.20
N THR A 356 2.84 -15.22 8.12
CA THR A 356 1.50 -15.05 7.56
C THR A 356 0.93 -16.36 7.04
N GLN A 357 1.69 -17.10 6.24
CA GLN A 357 1.30 -18.41 5.70
C GLN A 357 0.92 -19.38 6.81
N GLN A 358 1.79 -19.55 7.81
CA GLN A 358 1.57 -20.45 8.94
C GLN A 358 0.33 -20.06 9.73
N THR A 359 0.17 -18.77 10.05
CA THR A 359 -0.96 -18.28 10.83
C THR A 359 -2.29 -18.45 10.09
N LEU A 360 -2.32 -18.16 8.80
CA LEU A 360 -3.53 -18.32 7.99
C LEU A 360 -3.93 -19.80 7.84
N VAL A 361 -2.96 -20.71 7.65
CA VAL A 361 -3.21 -22.16 7.58
C VAL A 361 -3.72 -22.66 8.92
N LEU A 362 -3.05 -22.29 10.03
CA LEU A 362 -3.42 -22.68 11.39
C LEU A 362 -4.87 -22.30 11.74
N ASN A 363 -5.33 -21.15 11.26
CA ASN A 363 -6.69 -20.64 11.49
C ASN A 363 -7.71 -21.06 10.40
N GLY A 364 -7.34 -21.87 9.41
CA GLY A 364 -8.23 -22.27 8.31
C GLY A 364 -8.65 -21.13 7.37
N LEU A 365 -7.89 -20.03 7.34
CA LEU A 365 -8.20 -18.83 6.56
C LEU A 365 -7.45 -18.78 5.22
N ARG A 366 -6.37 -19.56 5.07
CA ARG A 366 -5.48 -19.49 3.91
C ARG A 366 -6.17 -19.74 2.58
N GLY A 367 -7.14 -20.62 2.56
CA GLY A 367 -7.89 -20.96 1.34
C GLY A 367 -8.76 -19.82 0.79
N GLN A 368 -9.05 -18.78 1.57
CA GLN A 368 -9.95 -17.69 1.22
C GLN A 368 -9.23 -16.44 0.68
N VAL A 369 -7.91 -16.36 0.81
CA VAL A 369 -7.13 -15.17 0.49
C VAL A 369 -5.84 -15.53 -0.25
N LYS A 370 -5.50 -14.76 -1.29
CA LYS A 370 -4.19 -14.85 -1.96
C LYS A 370 -3.12 -14.12 -1.16
N LEU A 371 -1.89 -14.57 -1.28
CA LEU A 371 -0.71 -13.89 -0.74
C LEU A 371 0.16 -13.35 -1.86
N GLN A 372 0.53 -12.08 -1.76
CA GLN A 372 1.52 -11.42 -2.60
C GLN A 372 2.69 -11.00 -1.75
N VAL A 373 3.89 -11.06 -2.28
CA VAL A 373 5.11 -10.59 -1.60
C VAL A 373 5.85 -9.58 -2.45
N ASP A 374 6.42 -8.56 -1.82
CA ASP A 374 7.43 -7.68 -2.43
C ASP A 374 8.65 -7.53 -1.50
N GLY A 375 9.82 -7.24 -2.07
CA GLY A 375 11.08 -7.05 -1.36
C GLY A 375 12.28 -7.62 -2.13
N GLN A 376 12.88 -6.81 -3.01
CA GLN A 376 14.12 -7.14 -3.72
C GLN A 376 14.10 -8.42 -4.57
N LEU A 377 12.96 -8.76 -5.16
CA LEU A 377 12.86 -9.90 -6.10
C LEU A 377 13.57 -9.59 -7.42
N LYS A 378 14.34 -10.55 -7.98
CA LYS A 378 15.22 -10.34 -9.13
C LYS A 378 15.26 -11.51 -10.11
N THR A 379 15.26 -12.75 -9.62
CA THR A 379 15.53 -13.97 -10.40
C THR A 379 14.41 -14.99 -10.26
N GLY A 380 14.37 -16.01 -11.13
CA GLY A 380 13.42 -17.11 -11.02
C GLY A 380 13.57 -17.87 -9.71
N ARG A 381 14.80 -18.00 -9.17
CA ARG A 381 15.04 -18.59 -7.86
C ARG A 381 14.34 -17.83 -6.74
N ASP A 382 14.35 -16.48 -6.78
CA ASP A 382 13.61 -15.68 -5.81
C ASP A 382 12.11 -16.04 -5.83
N ILE A 383 11.53 -16.18 -7.03
CA ILE A 383 10.10 -16.50 -7.20
C ILE A 383 9.78 -17.88 -6.63
N ILE A 384 10.58 -18.90 -6.96
CA ILE A 384 10.39 -20.25 -6.45
C ILE A 384 10.47 -20.28 -4.92
N ASN A 385 11.49 -19.63 -4.34
CA ASN A 385 11.65 -19.58 -2.89
C ASN A 385 10.45 -18.90 -2.19
N MET A 386 9.96 -17.78 -2.74
CA MET A 386 8.78 -17.11 -2.18
C MET A 386 7.50 -17.91 -2.39
N ALA A 387 7.34 -18.63 -3.50
CA ALA A 387 6.22 -19.55 -3.72
C ALA A 387 6.21 -20.68 -2.69
N LEU A 388 7.36 -21.29 -2.44
CA LEU A 388 7.52 -22.34 -1.42
C LEU A 388 7.18 -21.83 0.00
N LEU A 389 7.42 -20.55 0.29
CA LEU A 389 7.02 -19.90 1.54
C LEU A 389 5.54 -19.47 1.57
N GLY A 390 4.81 -19.56 0.46
CA GLY A 390 3.37 -19.35 0.38
C GLY A 390 2.90 -18.18 -0.50
N ALA A 391 3.77 -17.48 -1.21
CA ALA A 391 3.35 -16.41 -2.12
C ALA A 391 2.77 -16.97 -3.43
N GLU A 392 1.68 -16.35 -3.90
CA GLU A 392 1.01 -16.64 -5.17
C GLU A 392 1.22 -15.51 -6.20
N GLU A 393 1.57 -14.31 -5.74
CA GLU A 393 1.86 -13.16 -6.59
C GLU A 393 3.15 -12.46 -6.13
N PHE A 394 3.87 -11.84 -7.07
CA PHE A 394 5.23 -11.35 -6.84
C PHE A 394 5.38 -9.92 -7.33
N GLY A 395 5.79 -9.02 -6.42
CA GLY A 395 5.90 -7.60 -6.66
C GLY A 395 7.32 -7.13 -6.95
N PHE A 396 7.51 -6.34 -8.02
CA PHE A 396 8.81 -5.86 -8.49
C PHE A 396 8.85 -4.33 -8.55
N GLY A 397 9.61 -3.70 -7.67
CA GLY A 397 9.85 -2.25 -7.70
C GLY A 397 11.20 -1.92 -8.32
N THR A 398 12.27 -2.08 -7.56
CA THR A 398 13.63 -1.69 -7.94
C THR A 398 14.10 -2.32 -9.26
N THR A 399 13.86 -3.62 -9.45
CA THR A 399 14.27 -4.34 -10.66
C THR A 399 13.60 -3.78 -11.90
N ALA A 400 12.31 -3.49 -11.85
CA ALA A 400 11.57 -2.89 -12.95
C ALA A 400 12.10 -1.49 -13.32
N LEU A 401 12.49 -0.68 -12.31
CA LEU A 401 13.12 0.63 -12.56
C LEU A 401 14.53 0.50 -13.15
N ILE A 402 15.31 -0.49 -12.72
CA ILE A 402 16.66 -0.75 -13.29
C ILE A 402 16.53 -1.11 -14.78
N VAL A 403 15.58 -1.94 -15.13
CA VAL A 403 15.26 -2.28 -16.53
C VAL A 403 14.92 -1.02 -17.34
N LEU A 404 14.23 -0.06 -16.75
CA LEU A 404 13.93 1.25 -17.36
C LEU A 404 15.10 2.23 -17.36
N GLY A 405 16.27 1.86 -16.81
CA GLY A 405 17.48 2.67 -16.86
C GLY A 405 17.96 3.25 -15.52
N CYS A 406 17.34 2.89 -14.39
CA CYS A 406 17.83 3.30 -13.07
C CYS A 406 19.25 2.74 -12.83
N VAL A 407 20.14 3.58 -12.32
CA VAL A 407 21.55 3.25 -12.01
C VAL A 407 21.84 3.20 -10.50
N MET A 408 20.82 3.17 -9.67
CA MET A 408 20.91 3.05 -8.22
C MET A 408 21.76 4.11 -7.51
N MET A 409 21.74 5.35 -8.00
CA MET A 409 22.43 6.48 -7.34
C MET A 409 21.84 6.85 -5.97
N ARG A 410 20.66 6.37 -5.61
CA ARG A 410 19.97 6.65 -4.33
C ARG A 410 19.72 8.15 -4.07
N LYS A 411 19.51 8.95 -5.14
CA LYS A 411 19.16 10.39 -5.10
C LYS A 411 17.70 10.66 -5.50
N CYS A 412 16.84 9.63 -5.41
CA CYS A 412 15.41 9.75 -5.82
C CYS A 412 14.67 10.84 -5.04
N HIS A 413 14.99 11.02 -3.75
CA HIS A 413 14.33 11.99 -2.88
C HIS A 413 14.71 13.45 -3.15
N THR A 414 15.80 13.72 -3.87
CA THR A 414 16.32 15.09 -4.12
C THR A 414 15.84 15.71 -5.44
N ASN A 415 15.03 15.01 -6.23
CA ASN A 415 14.60 15.43 -7.57
C ASN A 415 15.73 15.54 -8.60
N THR A 416 16.94 15.03 -8.32
CA THR A 416 18.15 15.14 -9.14
C THR A 416 18.53 13.83 -9.84
N CYS A 417 17.55 12.99 -10.19
CA CYS A 417 17.80 11.72 -10.85
C CYS A 417 18.36 11.96 -12.28
N PRO A 418 19.63 11.64 -12.55
CA PRO A 418 20.30 12.01 -13.81
C PRO A 418 19.80 11.22 -15.01
N VAL A 419 19.09 10.12 -14.79
CA VAL A 419 18.57 9.24 -15.84
C VAL A 419 17.05 9.41 -16.07
N GLY A 420 16.44 10.42 -15.47
CA GLY A 420 15.03 10.76 -15.71
C GLY A 420 13.98 9.81 -15.12
N VAL A 421 14.37 8.78 -14.36
CA VAL A 421 13.45 7.76 -13.83
C VAL A 421 12.64 8.26 -12.64
N ALA A 422 13.29 9.01 -11.72
CA ALA A 422 12.69 9.41 -10.44
C ALA A 422 12.86 10.91 -10.16
N THR A 423 12.51 11.73 -11.14
CA THR A 423 12.54 13.19 -11.06
C THR A 423 11.32 13.79 -11.74
N GLN A 424 10.95 15.00 -11.32
CA GLN A 424 9.92 15.82 -11.98
C GLN A 424 10.55 17.02 -12.72
N ASP A 425 11.88 17.20 -12.61
CA ASP A 425 12.62 18.22 -13.35
C ASP A 425 12.47 17.98 -14.87
N PRO A 426 11.94 18.93 -15.65
CA PRO A 426 11.69 18.75 -17.09
C PRO A 426 12.95 18.46 -17.90
N GLU A 427 14.11 19.05 -17.53
CA GLU A 427 15.37 18.81 -18.22
C GLU A 427 15.93 17.42 -17.95
N LEU A 428 15.87 16.99 -16.68
CA LEU A 428 16.34 15.65 -16.30
C LEU A 428 15.41 14.55 -16.86
N ARG A 429 14.11 14.80 -16.98
CA ARG A 429 13.16 13.87 -17.61
C ARG A 429 13.50 13.57 -19.07
N LYS A 430 14.07 14.52 -19.82
CA LYS A 430 14.54 14.30 -21.20
C LYS A 430 15.64 13.22 -21.30
N HIS A 431 16.29 12.89 -20.22
CA HIS A 431 17.30 11.83 -20.15
C HIS A 431 16.69 10.41 -20.02
N PHE A 432 15.38 10.29 -19.82
CA PHE A 432 14.74 9.00 -19.73
C PHE A 432 14.88 8.23 -21.04
N ARG A 433 15.48 7.03 -20.97
CA ARG A 433 15.73 6.13 -22.11
C ARG A 433 15.04 4.77 -21.91
N GLY A 434 14.19 4.65 -20.90
CA GLY A 434 13.40 3.45 -20.65
C GLY A 434 12.37 3.22 -21.76
N HIS A 435 12.06 1.95 -22.00
CA HIS A 435 11.04 1.58 -22.95
C HIS A 435 10.25 0.37 -22.44
N TYR A 436 8.93 0.34 -22.59
CA TYR A 436 8.08 -0.72 -22.06
C TYR A 436 8.49 -2.12 -22.55
N LYS A 437 9.03 -2.25 -23.78
CA LYS A 437 9.52 -3.53 -24.32
C LYS A 437 10.65 -4.14 -23.48
N TYR A 438 11.47 -3.33 -22.83
CA TYR A 438 12.53 -3.85 -21.95
C TYR A 438 11.95 -4.54 -20.73
N VAL A 439 10.88 -3.97 -20.18
CA VAL A 439 10.15 -4.56 -19.04
C VAL A 439 9.42 -5.85 -19.48
N VAL A 440 8.83 -5.85 -20.69
CA VAL A 440 8.24 -7.07 -21.27
C VAL A 440 9.30 -8.17 -21.39
N ASN A 441 10.48 -7.86 -21.96
CA ASN A 441 11.57 -8.83 -22.08
C ASN A 441 11.99 -9.38 -20.71
N TYR A 442 12.14 -8.51 -19.71
CA TYR A 442 12.52 -8.93 -18.37
C TYR A 442 11.52 -9.95 -17.78
N PHE A 443 10.23 -9.62 -17.77
CA PHE A 443 9.23 -10.52 -17.17
C PHE A 443 9.03 -11.81 -17.97
N THR A 444 9.18 -11.76 -19.29
CA THR A 444 9.19 -12.96 -20.13
C THR A 444 10.38 -13.87 -19.79
N PHE A 445 11.59 -13.31 -19.63
CA PHE A 445 12.78 -14.08 -19.26
C PHE A 445 12.67 -14.65 -17.86
N LEU A 446 12.14 -13.87 -16.92
CA LEU A 446 11.90 -14.30 -15.55
C LEU A 446 10.94 -15.48 -15.51
N ALA A 447 9.82 -15.41 -16.24
CA ALA A 447 8.85 -16.49 -16.31
C ALA A 447 9.44 -17.75 -16.97
N GLN A 448 10.29 -17.59 -18.01
CA GLN A 448 11.01 -18.70 -18.59
C GLN A 448 11.97 -19.36 -17.59
N GLU A 449 12.67 -18.59 -16.78
CA GLU A 449 13.55 -19.12 -15.74
C GLU A 449 12.74 -19.86 -14.63
N VAL A 450 11.57 -19.34 -14.26
CA VAL A 450 10.64 -20.05 -13.34
C VAL A 450 10.22 -21.40 -13.94
N ARG A 451 9.91 -21.46 -15.25
CA ARG A 451 9.60 -22.75 -15.93
C ARG A 451 10.75 -23.74 -15.82
N GLU A 452 12.00 -23.29 -16.00
CA GLU A 452 13.18 -24.12 -15.86
C GLU A 452 13.28 -24.72 -14.45
N TYR A 453 13.10 -23.91 -13.41
CA TYR A 453 13.08 -24.39 -12.03
C TYR A 453 11.95 -25.37 -11.74
N LEU A 454 10.72 -25.08 -12.21
CA LEU A 454 9.60 -26.02 -12.07
C LEU A 454 9.88 -27.35 -12.75
N ALA A 455 10.44 -27.32 -13.97
CA ALA A 455 10.85 -28.54 -14.67
C ALA A 455 11.93 -29.33 -13.89
N GLU A 456 12.95 -28.66 -13.33
CA GLU A 456 13.97 -29.29 -12.51
C GLU A 456 13.40 -29.92 -11.22
N MET A 457 12.38 -29.28 -10.63
CA MET A 457 11.72 -29.75 -9.41
C MET A 457 10.64 -30.82 -9.66
N GLY A 458 10.20 -30.98 -10.92
CA GLY A 458 9.21 -32.00 -11.31
C GLY A 458 7.76 -31.55 -11.20
N PHE A 459 7.49 -30.25 -11.28
CA PHE A 459 6.15 -29.66 -11.19
C PHE A 459 5.70 -29.05 -12.51
N THR A 460 4.40 -29.16 -12.79
CA THR A 460 3.81 -28.63 -14.03
C THR A 460 3.28 -27.23 -13.90
N ARG A 461 2.95 -26.78 -12.68
CA ARG A 461 2.37 -25.47 -12.42
C ARG A 461 3.01 -24.81 -11.20
N LEU A 462 3.10 -23.49 -11.22
CA LEU A 462 3.58 -22.70 -10.08
C LEU A 462 2.70 -22.90 -8.83
N GLU A 463 1.39 -23.04 -9.04
CA GLU A 463 0.45 -23.30 -7.93
C GLU A 463 0.75 -24.58 -7.15
N ASP A 464 1.35 -25.62 -7.79
CA ASP A 464 1.63 -26.92 -7.18
C ASP A 464 2.70 -26.86 -6.07
N ILE A 465 3.51 -25.80 -6.07
CA ILE A 465 4.61 -25.61 -5.09
C ILE A 465 4.29 -24.59 -3.99
N ILE A 466 3.14 -23.92 -4.03
CA ILE A 466 2.82 -22.86 -3.06
C ILE A 466 2.70 -23.43 -1.65
N GLY A 467 3.46 -22.87 -0.71
CA GLY A 467 3.47 -23.29 0.69
C GLY A 467 4.16 -24.64 0.95
N ARG A 468 4.88 -25.19 -0.03
CA ARG A 468 5.58 -26.49 0.04
C ARG A 468 7.01 -26.33 0.58
N THR A 469 7.14 -25.85 1.82
CA THR A 469 8.45 -25.70 2.49
C THR A 469 9.21 -27.03 2.64
N ASP A 470 8.52 -28.17 2.56
CA ASP A 470 9.10 -29.51 2.54
C ASP A 470 9.98 -29.79 1.31
N LEU A 471 9.91 -28.97 0.27
CA LEU A 471 10.74 -29.05 -0.94
C LEU A 471 12.05 -28.23 -0.81
N ILE A 472 12.21 -27.46 0.26
CA ILE A 472 13.41 -26.66 0.51
C ILE A 472 14.50 -27.53 1.14
N GLU A 473 15.73 -27.39 0.62
CA GLU A 473 16.95 -27.96 1.18
C GLU A 473 17.86 -26.82 1.63
N ILE A 474 18.21 -26.79 2.92
CA ILE A 474 19.11 -25.75 3.42
C ILE A 474 20.53 -26.01 2.95
N GLN A 475 21.08 -25.02 2.23
CA GLN A 475 22.49 -24.98 1.84
C GLN A 475 23.31 -24.40 2.99
N GLN A 476 24.11 -25.24 3.63
CA GLN A 476 24.95 -24.78 4.75
C GLN A 476 26.04 -23.83 4.27
N ALA A 477 26.20 -22.73 4.98
CA ALA A 477 27.37 -21.86 4.83
C ALA A 477 28.63 -22.57 5.38
N PRO A 478 29.85 -22.16 4.93
CA PRO A 478 31.09 -22.63 5.53
C PRO A 478 31.08 -22.47 7.06
N SER A 479 31.61 -23.45 7.79
CA SER A 479 31.56 -23.51 9.26
C SER A 479 32.22 -22.33 9.96
N GLU A 480 33.14 -21.66 9.30
CA GLU A 480 33.83 -20.47 9.84
C GLU A 480 32.98 -19.20 9.82
N LYS A 481 31.86 -19.18 9.10
CA LYS A 481 30.97 -18.02 9.02
C LYS A 481 29.82 -18.11 10.04
N LYS A 482 29.48 -17.00 10.69
CA LYS A 482 28.33 -16.91 11.60
C LYS A 482 27.03 -17.39 10.99
N SER A 483 26.87 -17.23 9.67
CA SER A 483 25.71 -17.69 8.91
C SER A 483 25.52 -19.20 8.94
N SER A 484 26.55 -19.98 9.28
CA SER A 484 26.45 -21.43 9.48
C SER A 484 25.65 -21.81 10.73
N LEU A 485 25.44 -20.87 11.65
CA LEU A 485 24.69 -21.06 12.88
C LEU A 485 23.18 -20.78 12.72
N LEU A 486 22.75 -20.29 11.55
CA LEU A 486 21.34 -19.98 11.32
C LEU A 486 20.47 -21.24 11.36
N ASP A 487 19.41 -21.16 12.16
CA ASP A 487 18.38 -22.21 12.25
C ASP A 487 17.08 -21.71 11.62
N PHE A 488 16.73 -22.31 10.50
CA PHE A 488 15.54 -22.00 9.72
C PHE A 488 14.32 -22.86 10.08
N SER A 489 14.41 -23.73 11.09
CA SER A 489 13.37 -24.70 11.42
C SER A 489 11.99 -24.06 11.66
N ARG A 490 11.94 -22.92 12.33
CA ARG A 490 10.68 -22.17 12.57
C ARG A 490 10.16 -21.50 11.29
N LEU A 491 11.06 -20.90 10.52
CA LEU A 491 10.70 -20.25 9.25
C LEU A 491 10.10 -21.27 8.27
N LEU A 492 10.68 -22.45 8.20
CA LEU A 492 10.27 -23.51 7.25
C LEU A 492 9.21 -24.46 7.83
N HIS A 493 8.72 -24.18 9.06
CA HIS A 493 7.71 -25.02 9.67
C HIS A 493 6.44 -25.09 8.81
N ARG A 494 6.01 -26.29 8.48
CA ARG A 494 4.77 -26.54 7.76
C ARG A 494 3.67 -26.91 8.74
N VAL A 495 2.61 -26.11 8.75
CA VAL A 495 1.39 -26.45 9.51
C VAL A 495 0.65 -27.56 8.75
N ASP A 496 0.48 -28.70 9.40
CA ASP A 496 -0.24 -29.86 8.86
C ASP A 496 -1.50 -30.12 9.70
N ASN A 497 -2.58 -29.44 9.33
CA ASN A 497 -3.90 -29.57 9.99
C ASN A 497 -5.03 -29.90 8.99
N GLY A 498 -4.66 -30.30 7.76
CA GLY A 498 -5.62 -30.60 6.69
C GLY A 498 -6.27 -29.37 6.04
N ALA A 499 -5.91 -28.14 6.45
CA ALA A 499 -6.39 -26.92 5.81
C ALA A 499 -5.68 -26.64 4.48
N ALA A 500 -6.32 -25.84 3.61
CA ALA A 500 -5.69 -25.39 2.37
C ALA A 500 -4.42 -24.58 2.64
N ILE A 501 -3.38 -24.81 1.85
CA ILE A 501 -2.09 -24.12 1.93
C ILE A 501 -1.90 -23.03 0.86
N HIS A 502 -2.86 -22.88 -0.02
CA HIS A 502 -2.96 -21.82 -1.04
C HIS A 502 -4.43 -21.43 -1.23
N HIS A 503 -4.69 -20.39 -2.03
CA HIS A 503 -6.05 -19.94 -2.33
C HIS A 503 -6.84 -20.99 -3.12
N VAL A 504 -8.06 -21.31 -2.65
CA VAL A 504 -8.94 -22.34 -3.25
C VAL A 504 -10.38 -21.88 -3.37
N MET A 505 -10.76 -20.76 -2.74
CA MET A 505 -12.12 -20.23 -2.80
C MET A 505 -12.15 -18.70 -2.73
N GLU A 506 -13.00 -18.09 -3.53
CA GLU A 506 -13.20 -16.63 -3.54
C GLU A 506 -13.89 -16.15 -2.25
N GLN A 507 -13.55 -14.93 -1.83
CA GLN A 507 -14.24 -14.24 -0.73
C GLN A 507 -15.70 -13.93 -1.13
N LYS A 508 -16.62 -14.15 -0.18
CA LYS A 508 -18.02 -13.80 -0.37
C LYS A 508 -18.27 -12.39 0.18
N HIS A 509 -18.47 -11.45 -0.73
CA HIS A 509 -18.88 -10.08 -0.40
C HIS A 509 -20.40 -9.98 -0.49
N ASP A 510 -21.05 -9.72 0.62
CA ASP A 510 -22.51 -9.78 0.78
C ASP A 510 -23.18 -8.47 0.34
N ILE A 511 -23.02 -8.15 -0.96
CA ILE A 511 -23.51 -6.92 -1.59
C ILE A 511 -24.75 -7.11 -2.46
N ALA A 512 -25.26 -8.34 -2.59
CA ALA A 512 -26.41 -8.63 -3.45
C ALA A 512 -27.74 -8.08 -2.90
N HIS A 513 -27.82 -7.82 -1.61
CA HIS A 513 -29.05 -7.41 -0.91
C HIS A 513 -28.97 -6.01 -0.31
N VAL A 514 -27.93 -5.24 -0.65
CA VAL A 514 -27.82 -3.85 -0.20
C VAL A 514 -28.90 -2.96 -0.83
N LYS A 515 -29.26 -1.89 -0.15
CA LYS A 515 -30.31 -0.96 -0.58
C LYS A 515 -30.03 -0.39 -1.97
N ASP A 516 -28.77 -0.17 -2.32
CA ASP A 516 -28.35 0.35 -3.61
C ASP A 516 -28.78 -0.52 -4.80
N VAL A 517 -28.96 -1.81 -4.64
CA VAL A 517 -29.47 -2.68 -5.72
C VAL A 517 -30.87 -2.23 -6.16
N THR A 518 -31.73 -1.90 -5.19
CA THR A 518 -33.07 -1.38 -5.47
C THR A 518 -33.00 0.05 -6.03
N ILE A 519 -32.12 0.90 -5.49
CA ILE A 519 -31.91 2.27 -5.96
C ILE A 519 -31.42 2.27 -7.41
N LEU A 520 -30.43 1.43 -7.76
CA LEU A 520 -29.91 1.30 -9.12
C LEU A 520 -30.97 0.86 -10.11
N ALA A 521 -31.79 -0.11 -9.73
CA ALA A 521 -32.89 -0.59 -10.58
C ALA A 521 -33.88 0.56 -10.88
N ALA A 522 -34.24 1.35 -9.88
CA ALA A 522 -35.13 2.50 -10.03
C ALA A 522 -34.49 3.65 -10.82
N ALA A 523 -33.18 3.91 -10.63
CA ALA A 523 -32.47 5.00 -11.26
C ALA A 523 -31.93 4.67 -12.69
N ARG A 524 -32.21 3.46 -13.21
CA ARG A 524 -31.66 3.01 -14.51
C ARG A 524 -31.92 4.01 -15.63
N ASP A 525 -33.15 4.49 -15.77
CA ASP A 525 -33.51 5.42 -16.87
C ASP A 525 -32.81 6.79 -16.72
N ALA A 526 -32.62 7.24 -15.48
CA ALA A 526 -31.83 8.43 -15.18
C ALA A 526 -30.35 8.25 -15.57
N ILE A 527 -29.75 7.10 -15.27
CA ILE A 527 -28.35 6.80 -15.64
C ILE A 527 -28.21 6.60 -17.14
N GLU A 528 -29.15 5.90 -17.78
CA GLU A 528 -29.03 5.57 -19.21
C GLU A 528 -29.35 6.77 -20.11
N ASN A 529 -30.36 7.55 -19.78
CA ASN A 529 -30.96 8.57 -20.66
C ASN A 529 -30.91 10.00 -20.07
N GLY A 530 -30.37 10.20 -18.87
CA GLY A 530 -30.31 11.53 -18.22
C GLY A 530 -31.67 12.05 -17.76
N LYS A 531 -32.68 11.17 -17.59
CA LYS A 531 -34.03 11.56 -17.20
C LYS A 531 -34.09 11.82 -15.68
N GLU A 532 -34.59 12.97 -15.30
CA GLU A 532 -34.79 13.33 -13.88
C GLU A 532 -35.68 12.33 -13.17
N ILE A 533 -35.25 11.93 -11.94
CA ILE A 533 -35.99 11.05 -11.08
C ILE A 533 -35.94 11.51 -9.63
N SER A 534 -37.08 11.37 -8.94
CA SER A 534 -37.20 11.60 -7.49
C SER A 534 -37.69 10.32 -6.81
N LEU A 535 -36.94 9.85 -5.82
CA LEU A 535 -37.21 8.63 -5.06
C LEU A 535 -37.31 8.93 -3.57
N GLU A 536 -38.05 8.11 -2.85
CA GLU A 536 -38.14 8.18 -1.38
C GLU A 536 -37.99 6.80 -0.78
N TYR A 537 -37.12 6.67 0.25
CA TYR A 537 -36.86 5.43 0.97
C TYR A 537 -36.79 5.65 2.48
N THR A 538 -37.16 4.63 3.23
CA THR A 538 -36.77 4.52 4.63
C THR A 538 -35.40 3.92 4.74
N ILE A 539 -34.62 4.35 5.75
CA ILE A 539 -33.24 3.88 5.96
C ILE A 539 -33.05 3.49 7.44
N ALA A 540 -32.27 2.45 7.66
CA ALA A 540 -31.88 1.99 8.99
C ALA A 540 -30.33 1.97 9.11
N ASN A 541 -29.80 1.98 10.32
CA ASN A 541 -28.37 1.95 10.60
C ASN A 541 -27.65 0.68 10.09
N THR A 542 -28.40 -0.35 9.73
CA THR A 542 -27.89 -1.54 9.04
C THR A 542 -27.65 -1.33 7.54
N ASP A 543 -28.26 -0.28 6.95
CA ASP A 543 -28.08 0.09 5.55
C ASP A 543 -26.78 0.91 5.41
N ARG A 544 -25.67 0.21 5.17
CA ARG A 544 -24.32 0.79 5.04
C ARG A 544 -23.97 1.09 3.59
N SER A 545 -23.08 2.06 3.37
CA SER A 545 -22.52 2.45 2.07
C SER A 545 -23.56 2.80 1.02
N VAL A 546 -24.73 3.28 1.47
CA VAL A 546 -25.86 3.66 0.57
C VAL A 546 -25.41 4.83 -0.32
N GLY A 547 -25.55 4.66 -1.62
CA GLY A 547 -25.11 5.59 -2.66
C GLY A 547 -23.80 5.21 -3.35
N ALA A 548 -22.97 4.34 -2.74
CA ALA A 548 -21.68 3.96 -3.31
C ALA A 548 -21.81 3.20 -4.64
N MET A 549 -22.74 2.26 -4.73
CA MET A 549 -22.97 1.48 -5.95
C MET A 549 -23.62 2.35 -7.05
N LEU A 550 -24.52 3.27 -6.67
CA LEU A 550 -25.10 4.24 -7.57
C LEU A 550 -24.01 5.17 -8.15
N ALA A 551 -23.16 5.71 -7.29
CA ALA A 551 -22.02 6.55 -7.67
C ALA A 551 -21.07 5.82 -8.62
N GLY A 552 -20.77 4.55 -8.33
CA GLY A 552 -19.94 3.71 -9.17
C GLY A 552 -20.52 3.52 -10.58
N ALA A 553 -21.83 3.27 -10.69
CA ALA A 553 -22.52 3.13 -11.96
C ALA A 553 -22.47 4.42 -12.81
N VAL A 554 -22.69 5.57 -12.18
CA VAL A 554 -22.62 6.87 -12.85
C VAL A 554 -21.19 7.17 -13.28
N ALA A 555 -20.21 7.03 -12.38
CA ALA A 555 -18.79 7.29 -12.69
C ALA A 555 -18.23 6.39 -13.80
N LYS A 556 -18.67 5.14 -13.85
CA LYS A 556 -18.25 4.20 -14.90
C LYS A 556 -18.70 4.65 -16.29
N LYS A 557 -19.86 5.30 -16.39
CA LYS A 557 -20.43 5.75 -17.67
C LYS A 557 -19.99 7.17 -18.04
N TYR A 558 -19.94 8.06 -17.09
CA TYR A 558 -19.76 9.50 -17.30
C TYR A 558 -18.42 10.06 -16.77
N GLY A 559 -17.59 9.22 -16.17
CA GLY A 559 -16.35 9.64 -15.56
C GLY A 559 -16.56 10.64 -14.41
N GLN A 560 -15.61 11.54 -14.22
CA GLN A 560 -15.67 12.57 -13.19
C GLN A 560 -16.78 13.63 -13.46
N ALA A 561 -17.16 13.84 -14.71
CA ALA A 561 -18.21 14.79 -15.07
C ALA A 561 -19.58 14.42 -14.48
N GLY A 562 -19.84 13.12 -14.26
CA GLY A 562 -21.11 12.65 -13.72
C GLY A 562 -22.33 12.97 -14.59
N LEU A 563 -23.50 13.03 -13.98
CA LEU A 563 -24.75 13.45 -14.61
C LEU A 563 -24.96 14.95 -14.47
N PRO A 564 -25.83 15.57 -15.31
CA PRO A 564 -26.28 16.94 -15.09
C PRO A 564 -26.83 17.14 -13.68
N GLU A 565 -26.69 18.34 -13.15
CA GLU A 565 -27.23 18.65 -11.82
C GLU A 565 -28.72 18.29 -11.72
N GLN A 566 -29.13 17.86 -10.54
CA GLN A 566 -30.52 17.52 -10.24
C GLN A 566 -31.14 16.34 -11.03
N THR A 567 -30.34 15.46 -11.62
CA THR A 567 -30.85 14.30 -12.34
C THR A 567 -31.43 13.24 -11.43
N ILE A 568 -30.78 12.91 -10.30
CA ILE A 568 -31.23 11.87 -9.36
C ILE A 568 -31.40 12.50 -7.97
N HIS A 569 -32.65 12.56 -7.50
CA HIS A 569 -32.98 13.03 -6.16
C HIS A 569 -33.51 11.88 -5.31
N ILE A 570 -32.87 11.65 -4.16
CA ILE A 570 -33.33 10.62 -3.24
C ILE A 570 -33.54 11.20 -1.84
N LYS A 571 -34.76 11.06 -1.34
CA LYS A 571 -35.10 11.41 0.03
C LYS A 571 -35.09 10.15 0.90
N PHE A 572 -34.38 10.21 2.01
CA PHE A 572 -34.34 9.15 3.02
C PHE A 572 -34.96 9.63 4.32
N LYS A 573 -35.63 8.71 5.04
CA LYS A 573 -36.17 8.93 6.38
C LYS A 573 -35.67 7.86 7.32
N GLY A 574 -35.04 8.23 8.44
CA GLY A 574 -34.54 7.29 9.46
C GLY A 574 -33.09 7.51 9.82
N SER A 575 -32.43 6.47 10.31
CA SER A 575 -31.02 6.50 10.73
C SER A 575 -30.16 5.80 9.69
N ALA A 576 -29.30 6.54 8.99
CA ALA A 576 -28.40 5.98 7.98
C ALA A 576 -27.22 5.27 8.65
N GLY A 577 -26.80 4.15 8.07
CA GLY A 577 -25.61 3.41 8.48
C GLY A 577 -24.30 4.11 8.08
N GLN A 578 -23.17 3.45 8.34
CA GLN A 578 -21.83 3.96 8.00
C GLN A 578 -21.67 4.22 6.50
N SER A 579 -20.86 5.21 6.15
CA SER A 579 -20.52 5.57 4.76
C SER A 579 -21.74 5.96 3.89
N PHE A 580 -22.77 6.57 4.48
CA PHE A 580 -23.90 7.11 3.73
C PHE A 580 -23.43 8.19 2.76
N GLY A 581 -23.80 8.08 1.48
CA GLY A 581 -23.38 8.99 0.44
C GLY A 581 -21.88 8.96 0.09
N ALA A 582 -21.18 7.89 0.46
CA ALA A 582 -19.77 7.73 0.07
C ALA A 582 -19.62 7.72 -1.45
N PHE A 583 -18.61 8.45 -1.94
CA PHE A 583 -18.21 8.55 -3.36
C PHE A 583 -19.24 9.18 -4.30
N LEU A 584 -20.35 9.74 -3.83
CA LEU A 584 -21.38 10.33 -4.70
C LEU A 584 -20.77 11.28 -5.73
N THR A 585 -21.27 11.20 -6.96
CA THR A 585 -20.83 11.98 -8.12
C THR A 585 -21.83 13.07 -8.47
N HIS A 586 -21.45 13.97 -9.36
CA HIS A 586 -22.35 15.01 -9.89
C HIS A 586 -23.66 14.43 -10.39
N GLY A 587 -24.73 15.19 -10.24
CA GLY A 587 -26.10 14.83 -10.63
C GLY A 587 -26.87 14.00 -9.62
N ILE A 588 -26.26 13.55 -8.52
CA ILE A 588 -26.90 12.80 -7.44
C ILE A 588 -27.08 13.68 -6.22
N SER A 589 -28.29 13.76 -5.70
CA SER A 589 -28.66 14.55 -4.52
C SER A 589 -29.38 13.70 -3.49
N PHE A 590 -28.81 13.59 -2.29
CA PHE A 590 -29.40 12.89 -1.15
C PHE A 590 -29.89 13.88 -0.10
N LYS A 591 -31.13 13.66 0.37
CA LYS A 591 -31.71 14.37 1.51
C LYS A 591 -32.10 13.37 2.58
N LEU A 592 -31.42 13.41 3.72
CA LEU A 592 -31.72 12.57 4.88
C LEU A 592 -32.51 13.37 5.92
N GLU A 593 -33.69 12.92 6.23
CA GLU A 593 -34.53 13.39 7.33
C GLU A 593 -34.36 12.40 8.50
N GLY A 594 -33.41 12.69 9.38
CA GLY A 594 -32.96 11.78 10.43
C GLY A 594 -31.53 12.02 10.87
N GLU A 595 -30.79 10.95 11.12
CA GLU A 595 -29.41 10.97 11.56
C GLU A 595 -28.54 10.04 10.71
N ALA A 596 -27.21 10.26 10.72
CA ALA A 596 -26.24 9.46 9.99
C ALA A 596 -25.13 8.96 10.91
N ASN A 597 -24.59 7.80 10.60
CA ASN A 597 -23.44 7.23 11.29
C ASN A 597 -22.10 7.82 10.75
N ASP A 598 -20.96 7.21 11.12
CA ASP A 598 -19.64 7.63 10.72
C ASP A 598 -19.41 7.56 9.19
N TYR A 599 -18.42 8.31 8.71
CA TYR A 599 -17.94 8.29 7.32
C TYR A 599 -18.93 8.80 6.27
N LEU A 600 -19.98 9.55 6.65
CA LEU A 600 -20.89 10.18 5.68
C LEU A 600 -20.08 10.99 4.65
N GLY A 601 -20.37 10.81 3.37
CA GLY A 601 -19.73 11.54 2.29
C GLY A 601 -18.23 11.27 2.13
N LYS A 602 -17.70 10.14 2.66
CA LYS A 602 -16.32 9.73 2.41
C LYS A 602 -16.04 9.70 0.91
N GLY A 603 -14.97 10.37 0.46
CA GLY A 603 -14.60 10.40 -0.95
C GLY A 603 -15.66 11.02 -1.87
N LEU A 604 -16.56 11.86 -1.35
CA LEU A 604 -17.55 12.59 -2.15
C LEU A 604 -16.89 13.24 -3.36
N SER A 605 -17.43 12.99 -4.56
CA SER A 605 -16.81 13.32 -5.85
C SER A 605 -17.72 14.17 -6.74
N GLY A 606 -18.59 15.02 -6.14
CA GLY A 606 -19.46 15.96 -6.88
C GLY A 606 -20.93 15.91 -6.50
N GLY A 607 -21.37 14.95 -5.66
CA GLY A 607 -22.78 14.85 -5.24
C GLY A 607 -23.17 15.89 -4.18
N ARG A 608 -24.46 15.93 -3.88
CA ARG A 608 -25.04 16.79 -2.84
C ARG A 608 -25.66 15.96 -1.72
N ILE A 609 -25.35 16.30 -0.46
CA ILE A 609 -25.95 15.65 0.72
C ILE A 609 -26.52 16.72 1.66
N ALA A 610 -27.77 16.53 2.08
CA ALA A 610 -28.39 17.34 3.13
C ALA A 610 -28.90 16.43 4.25
N VAL A 611 -28.53 16.71 5.49
CA VAL A 611 -28.99 16.01 6.69
C VAL A 611 -29.76 16.98 7.58
N LEU A 612 -30.99 16.62 7.91
CA LEU A 612 -31.93 17.43 8.68
C LEU A 612 -32.53 16.61 9.82
N PRO A 613 -32.74 17.19 11.00
CA PRO A 613 -33.51 16.56 12.03
C PRO A 613 -34.90 16.13 11.54
N PRO A 614 -35.49 15.05 12.11
CA PRO A 614 -36.87 14.70 11.79
C PRO A 614 -37.82 15.88 12.06
N VAL A 615 -38.77 16.13 11.16
CA VAL A 615 -39.70 17.28 11.23
C VAL A 615 -40.46 17.37 12.57
N ARG A 616 -40.63 16.23 13.25
CA ARG A 616 -41.31 16.16 14.54
C ARG A 616 -40.37 16.19 15.76
N SER A 617 -39.09 16.42 15.55
CA SER A 617 -38.11 16.54 16.66
C SER A 617 -38.34 17.83 17.45
N ASN A 618 -38.21 17.74 18.77
CA ASN A 618 -38.39 18.89 19.69
C ASN A 618 -37.04 19.39 20.26
N PHE A 619 -35.92 19.06 19.62
CA PHE A 619 -34.59 19.48 20.07
C PHE A 619 -34.01 20.58 19.18
N ASP A 620 -33.16 21.42 19.75
CA ASP A 620 -32.39 22.42 19.02
C ASP A 620 -31.30 21.71 18.20
N ALA A 621 -31.31 21.81 16.89
CA ALA A 621 -30.34 21.16 16.02
C ALA A 621 -28.90 21.58 16.34
N GLU A 622 -28.66 22.87 16.64
CA GLU A 622 -27.34 23.42 17.00
C GLU A 622 -26.73 22.82 18.28
N LYS A 623 -27.52 22.16 19.12
CA LYS A 623 -27.09 21.56 20.37
C LYS A 623 -26.96 20.03 20.32
N ASN A 624 -27.41 19.39 19.24
CA ASN A 624 -27.48 17.95 19.12
C ASN A 624 -26.65 17.43 17.96
N THR A 625 -25.92 16.32 18.22
CA THR A 625 -25.14 15.63 17.21
C THR A 625 -26.07 14.73 16.38
N ILE A 626 -26.12 14.96 15.06
CA ILE A 626 -26.97 14.18 14.13
C ILE A 626 -26.17 13.40 13.09
N ALA A 627 -24.85 13.51 13.10
CA ALA A 627 -24.00 12.67 12.28
C ALA A 627 -22.70 12.34 13.03
N GLY A 628 -22.12 11.19 12.72
CA GLY A 628 -20.99 10.61 13.44
C GLY A 628 -19.64 11.29 13.16
N ASN A 629 -18.57 10.47 13.17
CA ASN A 629 -17.18 10.91 13.05
C ASN A 629 -16.64 10.77 11.62
N THR A 630 -15.57 11.49 11.32
CA THR A 630 -14.77 11.35 10.09
C THR A 630 -15.61 11.54 8.82
N LEU A 631 -16.53 12.50 8.85
CA LEU A 631 -17.37 12.82 7.70
C LEU A 631 -16.57 13.56 6.64
N LEU A 632 -16.90 13.39 5.37
CA LEU A 632 -16.25 14.01 4.21
C LEU A 632 -14.74 13.69 4.09
N TYR A 633 -14.32 12.57 4.66
CA TYR A 633 -12.91 12.17 4.63
C TYR A 633 -12.42 11.97 3.20
N GLY A 634 -11.43 12.79 2.80
CA GLY A 634 -10.86 12.76 1.46
C GLY A 634 -11.82 13.16 0.34
N ALA A 635 -12.88 13.89 0.64
CA ALA A 635 -13.84 14.38 -0.34
C ALA A 635 -13.17 15.37 -1.32
N THR A 636 -13.51 15.26 -2.61
CA THR A 636 -12.84 15.98 -3.69
C THR A 636 -13.70 17.05 -4.35
N ASP A 637 -15.02 16.91 -4.30
CA ASP A 637 -15.97 17.86 -4.86
C ASP A 637 -17.39 17.58 -4.31
N GLY A 638 -18.31 18.57 -4.42
CA GLY A 638 -19.70 18.46 -4.02
C GLY A 638 -20.14 19.42 -2.94
N GLU A 639 -21.36 19.23 -2.46
CA GLU A 639 -21.99 20.09 -1.45
C GLU A 639 -22.58 19.28 -0.30
N VAL A 640 -22.36 19.73 0.95
CA VAL A 640 -22.90 19.06 2.14
C VAL A 640 -23.47 20.07 3.13
N TYR A 641 -24.69 19.84 3.56
CA TYR A 641 -25.43 20.70 4.50
C TYR A 641 -25.95 19.87 5.65
N ILE A 642 -25.48 20.12 6.87
CA ILE A 642 -25.88 19.36 8.06
C ILE A 642 -26.49 20.33 9.09
N ASN A 643 -27.79 20.22 9.27
CA ASN A 643 -28.51 20.97 10.28
C ASN A 643 -28.43 20.25 11.63
N GLY A 644 -27.29 20.38 12.28
CA GLY A 644 -26.94 19.77 13.56
C GLY A 644 -25.42 19.70 13.75
N ARG A 645 -24.97 19.23 14.91
CA ARG A 645 -23.57 19.01 15.21
C ARG A 645 -23.10 17.69 14.63
N VAL A 646 -21.79 17.58 14.41
CA VAL A 646 -21.14 16.34 13.98
C VAL A 646 -19.99 15.99 14.94
N GLY A 647 -19.52 14.76 14.84
CA GLY A 647 -18.44 14.26 15.68
C GLY A 647 -17.06 14.77 15.27
N GLU A 648 -16.05 14.00 15.62
CA GLU A 648 -14.63 14.26 15.39
C GLU A 648 -14.25 14.20 13.91
N ARG A 649 -13.18 14.94 13.50
CA ARG A 649 -12.51 14.80 12.21
C ARG A 649 -13.39 15.12 11.00
N PHE A 650 -14.25 16.11 11.13
CA PHE A 650 -15.05 16.62 10.01
C PHE A 650 -14.16 17.24 8.92
N ALA A 651 -14.42 16.92 7.66
CA ALA A 651 -13.73 17.45 6.48
C ALA A 651 -12.19 17.25 6.47
N VAL A 652 -11.68 16.20 7.15
CA VAL A 652 -10.26 15.86 7.07
C VAL A 652 -9.88 15.52 5.63
N ARG A 653 -8.81 16.15 5.13
CA ARG A 653 -8.34 16.02 3.74
C ARG A 653 -9.39 16.39 2.68
N ASN A 654 -10.34 17.25 3.01
CA ASN A 654 -11.19 17.86 2.01
C ASN A 654 -10.34 18.63 0.99
N SER A 655 -10.61 18.43 -0.29
CA SER A 655 -9.90 19.09 -1.39
C SER A 655 -10.80 19.88 -2.34
N GLY A 656 -12.14 19.84 -2.16
CA GLY A 656 -13.04 20.55 -3.06
C GLY A 656 -14.47 20.79 -2.55
N VAL A 657 -14.92 20.01 -1.57
CA VAL A 657 -16.31 20.09 -1.07
C VAL A 657 -16.60 21.43 -0.39
N THR A 658 -17.80 21.97 -0.65
CA THR A 658 -18.40 23.04 0.14
C THR A 658 -19.34 22.43 1.19
N ALA A 659 -19.04 22.67 2.48
CA ALA A 659 -19.80 22.10 3.58
C ALA A 659 -20.24 23.15 4.58
N VAL A 660 -21.48 23.02 5.10
CA VAL A 660 -22.02 23.85 6.18
C VAL A 660 -22.54 22.96 7.31
N VAL A 661 -22.15 23.24 8.55
CA VAL A 661 -22.48 22.45 9.75
C VAL A 661 -22.69 23.35 10.97
N GLU A 662 -23.55 22.94 11.90
CA GLU A 662 -23.88 23.73 13.11
C GLU A 662 -22.79 23.65 14.20
N GLY A 663 -21.94 22.62 14.20
CA GLY A 663 -20.82 22.48 15.13
C GLY A 663 -20.04 21.20 14.88
N VAL A 664 -18.78 21.19 15.29
CA VAL A 664 -17.83 20.09 15.02
C VAL A 664 -17.04 19.69 16.26
N GLY A 665 -16.58 18.44 16.30
CA GLY A 665 -15.63 17.94 17.29
C GLY A 665 -14.18 18.31 16.98
N ASP A 666 -13.23 17.60 17.61
CA ASP A 666 -11.79 17.80 17.43
C ASP A 666 -11.31 17.47 16.00
N HIS A 667 -10.20 18.08 15.56
CA HIS A 667 -9.53 17.82 14.28
C HIS A 667 -10.34 18.16 13.01
N CYS A 668 -11.26 19.10 13.07
CA CYS A 668 -11.97 19.57 11.88
C CYS A 668 -10.99 20.20 10.87
N CYS A 669 -11.19 19.96 9.57
CA CYS A 669 -10.37 20.48 8.46
C CYS A 669 -8.88 20.07 8.52
N GLU A 670 -8.50 19.05 9.28
CA GLU A 670 -7.13 18.57 9.36
C GLU A 670 -6.63 18.14 7.96
N TYR A 671 -5.45 18.63 7.55
CA TYR A 671 -4.85 18.39 6.22
C TYR A 671 -5.73 18.78 5.02
N MET A 672 -6.68 19.69 5.17
CA MET A 672 -7.49 20.19 4.07
C MET A 672 -6.61 20.91 3.03
N THR A 673 -6.88 20.71 1.74
CA THR A 673 -6.13 21.29 0.61
C THR A 673 -6.98 22.13 -0.32
N GLY A 674 -8.31 22.10 -0.20
CA GLY A 674 -9.24 22.84 -1.04
C GLY A 674 -10.66 22.80 -0.49
N GLY A 675 -11.61 23.43 -1.20
CA GLY A 675 -13.00 23.49 -0.79
C GLY A 675 -13.31 24.60 0.23
N ARG A 676 -14.52 24.59 0.76
CA ARG A 676 -15.01 25.56 1.74
C ARG A 676 -15.75 24.87 2.87
N VAL A 677 -15.45 25.21 4.10
CA VAL A 677 -16.14 24.69 5.28
C VAL A 677 -16.66 25.87 6.11
N VAL A 678 -17.93 25.82 6.47
CA VAL A 678 -18.57 26.82 7.33
C VAL A 678 -19.10 26.14 8.58
N VAL A 679 -18.57 26.52 9.75
CA VAL A 679 -19.01 26.06 11.06
C VAL A 679 -19.78 27.18 11.74
N LEU A 680 -21.06 26.96 12.00
CA LEU A 680 -21.98 27.95 12.55
C LEU A 680 -22.00 27.97 14.10
N GLY A 681 -21.20 27.14 14.74
CA GLY A 681 -21.19 27.02 16.20
C GLY A 681 -19.83 26.54 16.72
N GLU A 682 -19.86 25.72 17.77
CA GLU A 682 -18.67 25.30 18.51
C GLU A 682 -17.73 24.42 17.69
N THR A 683 -16.44 24.58 17.94
CA THR A 683 -15.36 23.75 17.39
C THR A 683 -14.62 23.01 18.50
N GLY A 684 -14.01 21.86 18.16
CA GLY A 684 -13.07 21.15 19.03
C GLY A 684 -11.61 21.62 18.83
N ARG A 685 -10.66 20.89 19.42
CA ARG A 685 -9.22 21.15 19.38
C ARG A 685 -8.62 20.80 18.04
N ASN A 686 -7.40 21.31 17.80
CA ASN A 686 -6.62 21.03 16.59
C ASN A 686 -7.38 21.33 15.29
N PHE A 687 -8.22 22.36 15.32
CA PHE A 687 -8.93 22.84 14.14
C PHE A 687 -7.92 23.27 13.07
N ALA A 688 -8.13 22.82 11.83
CA ALA A 688 -7.28 23.12 10.67
C ALA A 688 -5.80 22.68 10.80
N ALA A 689 -5.47 21.75 11.69
CA ALA A 689 -4.09 21.24 11.83
C ALA A 689 -3.55 20.72 10.50
N GLY A 690 -2.39 21.26 10.06
CA GLY A 690 -1.78 20.87 8.77
C GLY A 690 -2.58 21.28 7.52
N MET A 691 -3.57 22.13 7.62
CA MET A 691 -4.30 22.68 6.48
C MET A 691 -3.35 23.47 5.57
N SER A 692 -3.37 23.17 4.26
CA SER A 692 -2.50 23.81 3.27
C SER A 692 -3.24 24.56 2.18
N GLY A 693 -4.58 24.45 2.13
CA GLY A 693 -5.42 25.17 1.17
C GLY A 693 -6.91 25.03 1.48
N GLY A 694 -7.73 25.70 0.69
CA GLY A 694 -9.15 25.87 0.97
C GLY A 694 -9.44 27.00 1.97
N VAL A 695 -10.70 27.15 2.35
CA VAL A 695 -11.15 28.18 3.28
C VAL A 695 -12.08 27.58 4.32
N ALA A 696 -11.83 27.84 5.60
CA ALA A 696 -12.72 27.48 6.69
C ALA A 696 -13.22 28.76 7.40
N TYR A 697 -14.52 28.88 7.52
CA TYR A 697 -15.19 29.97 8.25
C TYR A 697 -15.77 29.41 9.54
N VAL A 698 -15.51 30.06 10.67
CA VAL A 698 -16.06 29.71 11.97
C VAL A 698 -16.82 30.93 12.54
N TRP A 699 -18.07 30.70 12.91
CA TRP A 699 -18.79 31.70 13.69
C TRP A 699 -18.44 31.57 15.17
N ASP A 700 -17.45 32.35 15.60
CA ASP A 700 -16.97 32.38 16.98
C ASP A 700 -17.91 33.12 17.91
N LYS A 701 -19.03 32.49 18.22
CA LYS A 701 -20.08 33.05 19.10
C LYS A 701 -19.59 33.30 20.52
N ASN A 702 -18.65 32.51 20.99
CA ASN A 702 -18.15 32.51 22.38
C ASN A 702 -16.80 33.24 22.53
N HIS A 703 -16.20 33.73 21.44
CA HIS A 703 -14.89 34.40 21.43
C HIS A 703 -13.76 33.52 22.03
N ASN A 704 -13.77 32.23 21.76
CA ASN A 704 -12.82 31.29 22.27
C ASN A 704 -12.17 30.39 21.20
N PHE A 705 -12.41 30.66 19.93
CA PHE A 705 -11.89 29.83 18.82
C PHE A 705 -10.37 29.78 18.80
N ASP A 706 -9.66 30.84 19.17
CA ASP A 706 -8.19 30.90 19.20
C ASP A 706 -7.56 29.81 20.08
N TYR A 707 -8.29 29.31 21.09
CA TYR A 707 -7.82 28.20 21.93
C TYR A 707 -7.85 26.83 21.25
N PHE A 708 -8.58 26.70 20.15
CA PHE A 708 -8.83 25.45 19.44
C PHE A 708 -8.16 25.39 18.07
N CYS A 709 -7.71 26.53 17.55
CA CYS A 709 -7.03 26.65 16.27
C CYS A 709 -5.50 26.48 16.46
N ASN A 710 -4.87 25.70 15.60
CA ASN A 710 -3.42 25.50 15.57
C ASN A 710 -2.79 26.22 14.39
#